data_232da633d0d3b1d076fc858a48965017
#
_entry.id   232da633d0d3b1d076fc858a48965017
#
_cell.length_a   1.000
_cell.length_b   1.000
_cell.length_c   1.000
_cell.angle_alpha   90.00
_cell.angle_beta   90.00
_cell.angle_gamma   90.00
#
_symmetry.space_group_name_H-M   'P 1'
#
loop_
_entity.id
_entity.type
_entity.pdbx_description
1 polymer ?
#
loop_
_entity_poly.entity_id
_entity_poly.type
_entity_poly.pdbx_seq_one_letter_code
_entity_poly.pdbx_strand_id
1 'polypeptide(L)'
;MAAQSAFVTGATGFIGRYLVPLLAKRSDTIYVLVREGSLDRLGERIEEWGLDGQIIPVIGDHTQPYLGVSDDVRQELTGQIGNFFHLAAIYDVTAGAAEQYEANVEGTRRAVRLAESIGAERFNLASSIAVAGLYKGLWREDMFDEAENLDNNPYFRTKHESEAIVRNDCSIPWRVYRPGIVVGSSKTGEMDKIDGPYYFFKLIQKIRDRLPKWVPIVGVEGRPINLVPVDFVAAAMDELASQDGLDGQAFHLTDPNAQSVGKVMNIFADAAHAPRFSMRIDPAMAGFIPGSVKKAIQMLPPVRHMRESTLAGLGIPDEVLTYIDYPTTFDSRDTQRALAGTGIEVPPLADYAWRLWDYWERHLDPDLFKDRSLAGAVGGKTVMITGASSGIGREVALEVAKAGGTVLLVARTKSKLDELADEIIRAGGSAFSLPCDLTDMDDIDRMADEALARFGTVDVLVNNAGRSIRRSVALSYDRFHDFERTMTLNYFGAVRLILKVLPVMRQKGNTGHIINISSIGVQTNTPRFSAYVASKSALDAFSRCIASEIIDDKVSITTVHMPLVRTPMIAPTKIYDAFPTISPSEAADMITKAMIERPKRVATRLGNTGQILYAISPKLVDSVMNTAYKLFPDSAAAKGEDSSTEAKPSDEAVAFAYIMRGIHW
;
A
#
# COMPACT_ATOMS: atom_id res chain seq x y z
N MET A 1 -8.68 53.08 -5.68
CA MET A 1 -9.22 52.51 -4.43
C MET A 1 -8.05 52.31 -3.51
N ALA A 2 -8.13 52.64 -2.22
CA ALA A 2 -7.05 52.30 -1.29
C ALA A 2 -6.90 50.79 -1.28
N ALA A 3 -5.68 50.31 -1.31
CA ALA A 3 -5.43 48.88 -1.25
C ALA A 3 -5.93 48.38 0.14
N GLN A 4 -6.89 47.51 0.11
CA GLN A 4 -7.53 47.00 1.32
C GLN A 4 -6.80 45.76 1.81
N SER A 5 -6.66 45.63 3.13
CA SER A 5 -6.08 44.43 3.72
C SER A 5 -7.00 43.20 3.60
N ALA A 6 -6.42 42.02 3.52
CA ALA A 6 -7.16 40.75 3.57
C ALA A 6 -6.93 40.04 4.90
N PHE A 7 -7.93 39.28 5.35
CA PHE A 7 -7.81 38.37 6.50
C PHE A 7 -8.04 36.94 6.04
N VAL A 8 -7.14 36.02 6.37
CA VAL A 8 -7.19 34.63 5.87
C VAL A 8 -7.10 33.64 7.02
N THR A 9 -8.07 32.73 7.13
CA THR A 9 -7.97 31.55 7.96
C THR A 9 -7.59 30.35 7.10
N GLY A 10 -6.74 29.45 7.59
CA GLY A 10 -6.30 28.29 6.84
C GLY A 10 -5.26 28.59 5.74
N ALA A 11 -4.52 29.69 5.86
CA ALA A 11 -3.50 30.14 4.91
C ALA A 11 -2.39 29.10 4.67
N THR A 12 -2.00 28.31 5.67
CA THR A 12 -1.00 27.24 5.54
C THR A 12 -1.56 25.94 4.96
N GLY A 13 -2.88 25.86 4.75
CA GLY A 13 -3.56 24.73 4.12
C GLY A 13 -3.34 24.70 2.58
N PHE A 14 -3.85 23.66 1.94
CA PHE A 14 -3.57 23.39 0.53
C PHE A 14 -3.99 24.54 -0.41
N ILE A 15 -5.25 25.00 -0.32
CA ILE A 15 -5.72 26.14 -1.12
C ILE A 15 -5.04 27.44 -0.68
N GLY A 16 -4.89 27.63 0.64
CA GLY A 16 -4.31 28.85 1.21
C GLY A 16 -2.90 29.14 0.71
N ARG A 17 -2.06 28.11 0.56
CA ARG A 17 -0.69 28.25 0.04
C ARG A 17 -0.62 28.84 -1.39
N TYR A 18 -1.65 28.61 -2.20
CA TYR A 18 -1.73 29.15 -3.55
C TYR A 18 -2.50 30.48 -3.61
N LEU A 19 -3.45 30.69 -2.70
CA LEU A 19 -4.27 31.90 -2.69
C LEU A 19 -3.52 33.09 -2.07
N VAL A 20 -2.81 32.92 -0.96
CA VAL A 20 -2.14 34.02 -0.25
C VAL A 20 -1.17 34.80 -1.16
N PRO A 21 -0.31 34.13 -1.97
CA PRO A 21 0.59 34.86 -2.89
C PRO A 21 -0.15 35.65 -4.00
N LEU A 22 -1.40 35.27 -4.34
CA LEU A 22 -2.21 36.02 -5.30
C LEU A 22 -2.82 37.23 -4.62
N LEU A 23 -3.39 37.07 -3.42
CA LEU A 23 -3.93 38.17 -2.62
C LEU A 23 -2.86 39.24 -2.32
N ALA A 24 -1.61 38.84 -2.09
CA ALA A 24 -0.49 39.74 -1.83
C ALA A 24 -0.20 40.71 -3.02
N LYS A 25 -0.63 40.39 -4.22
CA LYS A 25 -0.51 41.27 -5.39
C LYS A 25 -1.56 42.38 -5.39
N ARG A 26 -2.65 42.23 -4.62
CA ARG A 26 -3.80 43.14 -4.59
C ARG A 26 -3.98 43.83 -3.24
N SER A 27 -3.39 43.30 -2.18
CA SER A 27 -3.52 43.79 -0.81
C SER A 27 -2.19 44.25 -0.27
N ASP A 28 -2.14 45.35 0.45
CA ASP A 28 -0.90 45.86 1.08
C ASP A 28 -0.51 44.98 2.26
N THR A 29 -1.51 44.47 2.98
CA THR A 29 -1.30 43.63 4.17
C THR A 29 -2.26 42.45 4.16
N ILE A 30 -1.76 41.27 4.55
CA ILE A 30 -2.55 40.07 4.74
C ILE A 30 -2.41 39.60 6.19
N TYR A 31 -3.51 39.62 6.92
CA TYR A 31 -3.61 39.06 8.25
C TYR A 31 -3.93 37.57 8.17
N VAL A 32 -3.09 36.75 8.80
CA VAL A 32 -3.23 35.29 8.74
C VAL A 32 -3.51 34.73 10.12
N LEU A 33 -4.68 34.14 10.31
CA LEU A 33 -5.01 33.43 11.56
C LEU A 33 -4.16 32.18 11.69
N VAL A 34 -3.41 32.06 12.79
CA VAL A 34 -2.52 30.96 13.08
C VAL A 34 -2.54 30.59 14.55
N ARG A 35 -2.46 29.29 14.87
CA ARG A 35 -2.25 28.84 16.24
C ARG A 35 -0.79 29.09 16.65
N GLU A 36 -0.56 29.41 17.92
CA GLU A 36 0.78 29.70 18.46
C GLU A 36 1.81 28.61 18.07
N GLY A 37 1.46 27.33 18.24
CA GLY A 37 2.32 26.21 17.85
C GLY A 37 2.51 25.99 16.34
N SER A 38 1.96 26.86 15.49
CA SER A 38 2.12 26.80 14.03
C SER A 38 2.80 28.04 13.44
N LEU A 39 3.31 28.93 14.29
CA LEU A 39 4.01 30.15 13.88
C LEU A 39 5.26 29.86 13.06
N ASP A 40 6.09 28.91 13.50
CA ASP A 40 7.31 28.54 12.79
C ASP A 40 7.02 28.07 11.37
N ARG A 41 6.00 27.24 11.23
CA ARG A 41 5.56 26.75 9.91
C ARG A 41 5.00 27.88 9.02
N LEU A 42 4.33 28.88 9.60
CA LEU A 42 3.91 30.05 8.85
C LEU A 42 5.13 30.88 8.44
N GLY A 43 6.10 31.06 9.33
CA GLY A 43 7.36 31.75 9.03
C GLY A 43 8.12 31.16 7.85
N GLU A 44 8.29 29.82 7.83
CA GLU A 44 8.87 29.10 6.68
C GLU A 44 8.12 29.38 5.37
N ARG A 45 6.78 29.46 5.44
CA ARG A 45 5.95 29.76 4.25
C ARG A 45 6.07 31.21 3.80
N ILE A 46 6.17 32.16 4.73
CA ILE A 46 6.36 33.57 4.40
C ILE A 46 7.70 33.76 3.67
N GLU A 47 8.74 33.13 4.16
CA GLU A 47 10.07 33.14 3.53
C GLU A 47 10.02 32.51 2.12
N GLU A 48 9.37 31.35 1.98
CA GLU A 48 9.19 30.68 0.68
C GLU A 48 8.41 31.55 -0.34
N TRP A 49 7.40 32.27 0.12
CA TRP A 49 6.63 33.18 -0.72
C TRP A 49 7.37 34.51 -1.03
N GLY A 50 8.39 34.85 -0.26
CA GLY A 50 9.07 36.14 -0.37
C GLY A 50 8.20 37.34 0.02
N LEU A 51 7.30 37.15 1.00
CA LEU A 51 6.30 38.12 1.42
C LEU A 51 6.55 38.66 2.84
N ASP A 52 7.83 38.78 3.20
CA ASP A 52 8.23 39.34 4.49
C ASP A 52 7.72 40.78 4.67
N GLY A 53 7.10 41.04 5.81
CA GLY A 53 6.50 42.35 6.15
C GLY A 53 5.11 42.61 5.55
N GLN A 54 4.63 41.82 4.59
CA GLN A 54 3.29 41.93 4.03
C GLN A 54 2.30 41.02 4.74
N ILE A 55 2.78 39.92 5.33
CA ILE A 55 1.93 38.97 6.08
C ILE A 55 2.12 39.20 7.58
N ILE A 56 1.00 39.44 8.25
CA ILE A 56 0.94 39.66 9.70
C ILE A 56 0.23 38.46 10.34
N PRO A 57 0.93 37.66 11.18
CA PRO A 57 0.29 36.58 11.91
C PRO A 57 -0.65 37.12 12.99
N VAL A 58 -1.87 36.60 13.05
CA VAL A 58 -2.85 36.83 14.10
C VAL A 58 -3.03 35.54 14.89
N ILE A 59 -2.65 35.57 16.16
CA ILE A 59 -2.78 34.40 17.04
C ILE A 59 -4.24 34.14 17.33
N GLY A 60 -4.68 32.88 17.14
CA GLY A 60 -6.03 32.49 17.43
C GLY A 60 -6.24 30.96 17.40
N ASP A 61 -7.46 30.57 17.76
CA ASP A 61 -7.89 29.17 17.81
C ASP A 61 -9.34 29.05 17.33
N HIS A 62 -9.58 28.27 16.31
CA HIS A 62 -10.90 28.07 15.71
C HIS A 62 -11.95 27.47 16.69
N THR A 63 -11.51 26.91 17.81
CA THR A 63 -12.42 26.37 18.87
C THR A 63 -12.93 27.44 19.85
N GLN A 64 -12.33 28.63 19.82
CA GLN A 64 -12.67 29.72 20.76
C GLN A 64 -13.59 30.76 20.11
N PRO A 65 -14.41 31.50 20.93
CA PRO A 65 -15.19 32.61 20.41
C PRO A 65 -14.33 33.62 19.64
N TYR A 66 -14.86 34.17 18.55
CA TYR A 66 -14.14 35.06 17.63
C TYR A 66 -12.80 34.47 17.14
N LEU A 67 -12.73 33.14 16.99
CA LEU A 67 -11.51 32.38 16.63
C LEU A 67 -10.35 32.63 17.60
N GLY A 68 -10.61 32.96 18.88
CA GLY A 68 -9.59 33.24 19.87
C GLY A 68 -8.81 34.56 19.67
N VAL A 69 -9.26 35.43 18.75
CA VAL A 69 -8.64 36.75 18.53
C VAL A 69 -9.01 37.68 19.67
N SER A 70 -8.01 38.29 20.31
CA SER A 70 -8.22 39.16 21.47
C SER A 70 -8.97 40.45 21.12
N ASP A 71 -9.59 41.08 22.12
CA ASP A 71 -10.35 42.31 21.93
C ASP A 71 -9.49 43.47 21.39
N ASP A 72 -8.25 43.59 21.86
CA ASP A 72 -7.29 44.59 21.39
C ASP A 72 -6.99 44.44 19.89
N VAL A 73 -6.70 43.22 19.46
CA VAL A 73 -6.43 42.90 18.03
C VAL A 73 -7.68 43.12 17.18
N ARG A 74 -8.86 42.72 17.68
CA ARG A 74 -10.12 42.98 16.94
C ARG A 74 -10.40 44.48 16.78
N GLN A 75 -10.12 45.27 17.79
CA GLN A 75 -10.28 46.72 17.74
C GLN A 75 -9.27 47.33 16.72
N GLU A 76 -8.02 46.86 16.70
CA GLU A 76 -7.01 47.27 15.71
C GLU A 76 -7.44 46.95 14.28
N LEU A 77 -8.02 45.79 14.04
CA LEU A 77 -8.44 45.34 12.72
C LEU A 77 -9.75 46.02 12.24
N THR A 78 -10.48 46.72 13.12
CA THR A 78 -11.80 47.26 12.80
C THR A 78 -11.72 48.24 11.63
N GLY A 79 -12.47 47.93 10.55
CA GLY A 79 -12.56 48.73 9.32
C GLY A 79 -11.34 48.66 8.40
N GLN A 80 -10.36 47.80 8.67
CA GLN A 80 -9.19 47.63 7.83
C GLN A 80 -9.33 46.50 6.81
N ILE A 81 -10.27 45.56 7.04
CA ILE A 81 -10.36 44.32 6.25
C ILE A 81 -11.40 44.47 5.14
N GLY A 82 -10.92 44.46 3.90
CA GLY A 82 -11.78 44.41 2.69
C GLY A 82 -12.36 43.01 2.45
N ASN A 83 -11.51 42.02 2.42
CA ASN A 83 -11.92 40.63 2.19
C ASN A 83 -11.49 39.71 3.33
N PHE A 84 -12.44 39.00 3.91
CA PHE A 84 -12.20 37.95 4.90
C PHE A 84 -12.35 36.59 4.22
N PHE A 85 -11.28 35.81 4.08
CA PHE A 85 -11.28 34.47 3.49
C PHE A 85 -11.29 33.39 4.58
N HIS A 86 -12.35 32.58 4.61
CA HIS A 86 -12.44 31.44 5.49
C HIS A 86 -12.18 30.15 4.72
N LEU A 87 -10.90 29.67 4.80
CA LEU A 87 -10.47 28.45 4.14
C LEU A 87 -10.28 27.30 5.16
N ALA A 88 -10.24 27.61 6.45
CA ALA A 88 -10.03 26.63 7.51
C ALA A 88 -11.21 25.67 7.58
N ALA A 89 -10.96 24.40 7.30
CA ALA A 89 -11.93 23.32 7.42
C ALA A 89 -11.19 22.00 7.58
N ILE A 90 -11.81 21.03 8.25
CA ILE A 90 -11.34 19.64 8.20
C ILE A 90 -11.92 18.98 6.94
N TYR A 91 -11.01 18.63 6.05
CA TYR A 91 -11.27 17.83 4.87
C TYR A 91 -10.57 16.47 5.06
N ASP A 92 -11.17 15.62 5.87
CA ASP A 92 -10.72 14.23 6.04
C ASP A 92 -11.97 13.36 6.18
N VAL A 93 -12.23 12.54 5.17
CA VAL A 93 -13.38 11.63 5.15
C VAL A 93 -13.31 10.57 6.25
N THR A 94 -12.15 10.40 6.89
CA THR A 94 -11.91 9.45 7.98
C THR A 94 -12.03 10.10 9.37
N ALA A 95 -12.09 11.44 9.45
CA ALA A 95 -12.25 12.16 10.71
C ALA A 95 -13.63 11.92 11.33
N GLY A 96 -13.70 11.92 12.67
CA GLY A 96 -14.94 11.70 13.40
C GLY A 96 -16.00 12.79 13.13
N ALA A 97 -17.29 12.40 13.11
CA ALA A 97 -18.39 13.36 12.82
C ALA A 97 -18.43 14.56 13.78
N ALA A 98 -18.13 14.37 15.07
CA ALA A 98 -18.10 15.44 16.06
C ALA A 98 -16.95 16.43 15.81
N GLU A 99 -15.78 15.94 15.41
CA GLU A 99 -14.62 16.76 15.08
C GLU A 99 -14.86 17.58 13.82
N GLN A 100 -15.45 16.98 12.80
CA GLN A 100 -15.84 17.68 11.57
C GLN A 100 -16.91 18.76 11.86
N TYR A 101 -17.90 18.49 12.71
CA TYR A 101 -18.92 19.44 13.08
C TYR A 101 -18.30 20.66 13.79
N GLU A 102 -17.47 20.43 14.80
CA GLU A 102 -16.81 21.49 15.56
C GLU A 102 -15.94 22.38 14.67
N ALA A 103 -15.16 21.78 13.78
CA ALA A 103 -14.25 22.53 12.92
C ALA A 103 -14.98 23.24 11.76
N ASN A 104 -15.89 22.55 11.07
CA ASN A 104 -16.50 23.08 9.86
C ASN A 104 -17.72 23.96 10.17
N VAL A 105 -18.60 23.55 11.08
CA VAL A 105 -19.86 24.28 11.37
C VAL A 105 -19.61 25.38 12.40
N GLU A 106 -19.15 25.00 13.61
CA GLU A 106 -18.92 25.99 14.66
C GLU A 106 -17.73 26.89 14.34
N GLY A 107 -16.68 26.36 13.67
CA GLY A 107 -15.59 27.18 13.16
C GLY A 107 -16.06 28.26 12.20
N THR A 108 -16.93 27.93 11.23
CA THR A 108 -17.52 28.92 10.31
C THR A 108 -18.38 29.95 11.05
N ARG A 109 -19.21 29.53 12.02
CA ARG A 109 -20.01 30.46 12.85
C ARG A 109 -19.14 31.47 13.58
N ARG A 110 -18.01 31.01 14.15
CA ARG A 110 -17.04 31.89 14.83
C ARG A 110 -16.32 32.82 13.87
N ALA A 111 -16.02 32.33 12.63
CA ALA A 111 -15.39 33.13 11.60
C ALA A 111 -16.31 34.27 11.12
N VAL A 112 -17.59 34.00 10.89
CA VAL A 112 -18.60 35.02 10.55
C VAL A 112 -18.67 36.08 11.65
N ARG A 113 -18.78 35.65 12.91
CA ARG A 113 -18.82 36.60 14.06
C ARG A 113 -17.55 37.45 14.16
N LEU A 114 -16.38 36.89 13.90
CA LEU A 114 -15.13 37.64 13.87
C LEU A 114 -15.18 38.68 12.74
N ALA A 115 -15.50 38.26 11.51
CA ALA A 115 -15.55 39.13 10.35
C ALA A 115 -16.51 40.32 10.57
N GLU A 116 -17.67 40.06 11.13
CA GLU A 116 -18.65 41.11 11.51
C GLU A 116 -18.10 42.04 12.62
N SER A 117 -17.46 41.49 13.64
CA SER A 117 -16.93 42.27 14.76
C SER A 117 -15.80 43.23 14.37
N ILE A 118 -15.03 42.90 13.35
CA ILE A 118 -13.97 43.74 12.80
C ILE A 118 -14.43 44.60 11.62
N GLY A 119 -15.72 44.53 11.25
CA GLY A 119 -16.30 45.30 10.16
C GLY A 119 -15.68 44.98 8.80
N ALA A 120 -15.40 43.71 8.51
CA ALA A 120 -14.94 43.29 7.20
C ALA A 120 -15.97 43.62 6.11
N GLU A 121 -15.53 44.08 4.94
CA GLU A 121 -16.46 44.47 3.88
C GLU A 121 -17.11 43.27 3.18
N ARG A 122 -16.40 42.14 3.12
CA ARG A 122 -16.90 40.92 2.48
C ARG A 122 -16.35 39.65 3.13
N PHE A 123 -17.23 38.66 3.25
CA PHE A 123 -16.90 37.31 3.70
C PHE A 123 -16.82 36.32 2.53
N ASN A 124 -15.70 35.63 2.38
CA ASN A 124 -15.44 34.66 1.32
C ASN A 124 -15.29 33.27 1.92
N LEU A 125 -16.24 32.36 1.67
CA LEU A 125 -16.23 30.99 2.18
C LEU A 125 -15.70 30.00 1.15
N ALA A 126 -14.67 29.23 1.50
CA ALA A 126 -14.31 28.03 0.79
C ALA A 126 -15.22 26.87 1.18
N SER A 127 -16.32 26.68 0.46
CA SER A 127 -17.26 25.57 0.59
C SER A 127 -16.78 24.33 -0.21
N SER A 128 -17.68 23.56 -0.79
CA SER A 128 -17.40 22.40 -1.65
C SER A 128 -18.64 22.04 -2.47
N ILE A 129 -18.47 21.36 -3.60
CA ILE A 129 -19.59 20.71 -4.31
C ILE A 129 -20.30 19.65 -3.44
N ALA A 130 -19.68 19.21 -2.35
CA ALA A 130 -20.25 18.28 -1.37
C ALA A 130 -21.55 18.80 -0.71
N VAL A 131 -21.83 20.10 -0.75
CA VAL A 131 -23.06 20.72 -0.23
C VAL A 131 -24.33 20.17 -0.90
N ALA A 132 -24.22 19.65 -2.12
CA ALA A 132 -25.33 19.02 -2.85
C ALA A 132 -25.74 17.65 -2.27
N GLY A 133 -24.93 17.05 -1.40
CA GLY A 133 -25.15 15.69 -0.93
C GLY A 133 -25.09 14.68 -2.09
N LEU A 134 -26.09 13.81 -2.19
CA LEU A 134 -26.26 12.86 -3.29
C LEU A 134 -27.46 13.24 -4.18
N TYR A 135 -27.62 14.52 -4.48
CA TYR A 135 -28.66 15.01 -5.37
C TYR A 135 -28.56 14.34 -6.75
N LYS A 136 -29.70 13.97 -7.32
CA LYS A 136 -29.73 13.26 -8.61
C LYS A 136 -30.03 14.23 -9.75
N GLY A 137 -29.02 14.60 -10.50
CA GLY A 137 -29.17 15.44 -11.68
C GLY A 137 -28.18 16.59 -11.75
N LEU A 138 -28.61 17.69 -12.45
CA LEU A 138 -27.81 18.87 -12.63
C LEU A 138 -27.99 19.83 -11.46
N TRP A 139 -26.93 20.05 -10.68
CA TRP A 139 -26.90 21.00 -9.57
C TRP A 139 -26.37 22.35 -10.07
N ARG A 140 -27.19 23.39 -9.99
CA ARG A 140 -26.83 24.75 -10.41
C ARG A 140 -26.24 25.55 -9.25
N GLU A 141 -25.59 26.64 -9.57
CA GLU A 141 -24.90 27.51 -8.60
C GLU A 141 -25.88 28.23 -7.66
N ASP A 142 -27.10 28.52 -8.11
CA ASP A 142 -28.19 29.12 -7.32
C ASP A 142 -28.87 28.13 -6.37
N MET A 143 -28.69 26.81 -6.55
CA MET A 143 -29.32 25.79 -5.72
C MET A 143 -28.62 25.63 -4.37
N PHE A 144 -29.41 25.37 -3.33
CA PHE A 144 -28.93 25.09 -1.97
C PHE A 144 -29.89 24.18 -1.19
N ASP A 145 -31.17 24.56 -1.10
CA ASP A 145 -32.16 23.84 -0.29
C ASP A 145 -32.59 22.49 -0.86
N GLU A 146 -32.26 22.23 -2.12
CA GLU A 146 -32.57 20.98 -2.85
C GLU A 146 -31.57 19.83 -2.54
N ALA A 147 -30.63 20.02 -1.61
CA ALA A 147 -29.65 19.00 -1.25
C ALA A 147 -30.31 17.70 -0.77
N GLU A 148 -29.76 16.57 -1.19
CA GLU A 148 -30.33 15.25 -0.87
C GLU A 148 -29.30 14.35 -0.14
N ASN A 149 -29.80 13.54 0.80
CA ASN A 149 -29.03 12.48 1.47
C ASN A 149 -27.74 12.98 2.15
N LEU A 150 -27.81 14.14 2.80
CA LEU A 150 -26.68 14.76 3.52
C LEU A 150 -26.16 13.86 4.67
N ASP A 151 -27.04 13.09 5.33
CA ASP A 151 -26.70 12.23 6.47
C ASP A 151 -25.85 11.01 6.10
N ASN A 152 -25.74 10.71 4.82
CA ASN A 152 -24.93 9.56 4.36
C ASN A 152 -23.42 9.77 4.59
N ASN A 153 -22.98 11.03 4.72
CA ASN A 153 -21.59 11.35 4.99
C ASN A 153 -21.49 12.61 5.87
N PRO A 154 -20.80 12.55 7.02
CA PRO A 154 -20.62 13.71 7.90
C PRO A 154 -20.02 14.93 7.18
N TYR A 155 -19.16 14.74 6.20
CA TYR A 155 -18.56 15.81 5.41
C TYR A 155 -19.61 16.56 4.57
N PHE A 156 -20.55 15.86 3.93
CA PHE A 156 -21.63 16.49 3.16
C PHE A 156 -22.50 17.37 4.06
N ARG A 157 -22.92 16.81 5.19
CA ARG A 157 -23.74 17.53 6.15
C ARG A 157 -23.03 18.77 6.70
N THR A 158 -21.80 18.62 7.19
CA THR A 158 -21.07 19.73 7.80
C THR A 158 -20.73 20.83 6.81
N LYS A 159 -20.46 20.53 5.54
CA LYS A 159 -20.27 21.54 4.50
C LYS A 159 -21.55 22.26 4.13
N HIS A 160 -22.67 21.55 4.08
CA HIS A 160 -23.98 22.16 3.86
C HIS A 160 -24.37 23.10 5.03
N GLU A 161 -24.27 22.64 6.28
CA GLU A 161 -24.56 23.44 7.47
C GLU A 161 -23.61 24.64 7.58
N SER A 162 -22.34 24.51 7.25
CA SER A 162 -21.38 25.60 7.21
C SER A 162 -21.77 26.70 6.19
N GLU A 163 -22.21 26.31 5.00
CA GLU A 163 -22.68 27.25 3.98
C GLU A 163 -24.03 27.90 4.40
N ALA A 164 -24.92 27.13 5.05
CA ALA A 164 -26.18 27.65 5.59
C ALA A 164 -25.95 28.80 6.59
N ILE A 165 -24.94 28.73 7.45
CA ILE A 165 -24.55 29.80 8.37
C ILE A 165 -24.19 31.06 7.58
N VAL A 166 -23.42 30.99 6.54
CA VAL A 166 -23.04 32.17 5.75
C VAL A 166 -24.24 32.76 5.02
N ARG A 167 -25.14 31.92 4.49
CA ARG A 167 -26.31 32.37 3.76
C ARG A 167 -27.37 33.04 4.66
N ASN A 168 -27.54 32.51 5.86
CA ASN A 168 -28.65 32.87 6.74
C ASN A 168 -28.24 33.81 7.85
N ASP A 169 -27.04 33.68 8.43
CA ASP A 169 -26.61 34.36 9.64
C ASP A 169 -25.58 35.47 9.37
N CYS A 170 -24.90 35.49 8.21
CA CYS A 170 -23.88 36.50 7.89
C CYS A 170 -24.55 37.84 7.49
N SER A 171 -24.29 38.89 8.24
CA SER A 171 -24.89 40.24 8.01
C SER A 171 -24.08 41.11 7.02
N ILE A 172 -22.85 40.73 6.71
CA ILE A 172 -22.01 41.41 5.71
C ILE A 172 -22.10 40.73 4.32
N PRO A 173 -21.81 41.43 3.25
CA PRO A 173 -21.75 40.83 1.92
C PRO A 173 -20.88 39.56 1.88
N TRP A 174 -21.35 38.51 1.22
CA TRP A 174 -20.65 37.22 1.20
C TRP A 174 -20.56 36.63 -0.21
N ARG A 175 -19.57 35.74 -0.39
CA ARG A 175 -19.39 34.88 -1.57
C ARG A 175 -19.01 33.48 -1.13
N VAL A 176 -19.53 32.49 -1.85
CA VAL A 176 -19.27 31.08 -1.57
C VAL A 176 -18.59 30.44 -2.78
N TYR A 177 -17.50 29.74 -2.54
CA TYR A 177 -16.77 29.02 -3.58
C TYR A 177 -16.93 27.51 -3.33
N ARG A 178 -17.43 26.78 -4.31
CA ARG A 178 -17.71 25.36 -4.25
C ARG A 178 -16.76 24.63 -5.20
N PRO A 179 -15.48 24.39 -4.80
CA PRO A 179 -14.56 23.63 -5.62
C PRO A 179 -15.01 22.17 -5.77
N GLY A 180 -14.67 21.56 -6.90
CA GLY A 180 -14.68 20.12 -7.11
C GLY A 180 -13.64 19.42 -6.24
N ILE A 181 -13.27 18.19 -6.58
CA ILE A 181 -12.16 17.50 -5.92
C ILE A 181 -10.87 18.23 -6.33
N VAL A 182 -10.25 18.90 -5.36
CA VAL A 182 -9.04 19.68 -5.59
C VAL A 182 -7.85 18.74 -5.69
N VAL A 183 -7.18 18.76 -6.85
CA VAL A 183 -5.96 18.00 -7.09
C VAL A 183 -4.73 18.90 -7.04
N GLY A 184 -3.53 18.31 -7.14
CA GLY A 184 -2.28 19.04 -7.13
C GLY A 184 -2.18 20.12 -8.22
N SER A 185 -1.16 20.95 -8.11
CA SER A 185 -0.90 22.05 -9.03
C SER A 185 -0.72 21.54 -10.47
N SER A 186 -1.42 22.18 -11.41
CA SER A 186 -1.25 21.88 -12.84
C SER A 186 0.15 22.24 -13.36
N LYS A 187 0.87 23.11 -12.63
CA LYS A 187 2.20 23.61 -13.01
C LYS A 187 3.33 22.77 -12.43
N THR A 188 3.23 22.33 -11.17
CA THR A 188 4.29 21.63 -10.43
C THR A 188 3.96 20.19 -10.09
N GLY A 189 2.68 19.80 -10.09
CA GLY A 189 2.20 18.52 -9.59
C GLY A 189 2.11 18.43 -8.07
N GLU A 190 2.56 19.46 -7.34
CA GLU A 190 2.58 19.48 -5.88
C GLU A 190 1.19 19.22 -5.31
N MET A 191 1.11 18.29 -4.38
CA MET A 191 -0.09 17.89 -3.65
C MET A 191 0.23 17.73 -2.16
N ASP A 192 -0.78 17.86 -1.31
CA ASP A 192 -0.62 17.91 0.14
C ASP A 192 -0.60 16.51 0.77
N LYS A 193 -1.49 15.65 0.33
CA LYS A 193 -1.69 14.30 0.87
C LYS A 193 -2.27 13.35 -0.17
N ILE A 194 -2.30 12.06 0.18
CA ILE A 194 -2.97 11.05 -0.65
C ILE A 194 -4.47 11.07 -0.31
N ASP A 195 -5.27 11.62 -1.22
CA ASP A 195 -6.73 11.61 -1.15
C ASP A 195 -7.35 11.57 -2.57
N GLY A 196 -8.68 11.51 -2.66
CA GLY A 196 -9.37 11.52 -3.95
C GLY A 196 -8.83 10.49 -4.94
N PRO A 197 -8.44 10.90 -6.16
CA PRO A 197 -7.96 9.98 -7.19
C PRO A 197 -6.61 9.32 -6.88
N TYR A 198 -5.83 9.88 -5.95
CA TYR A 198 -4.49 9.37 -5.64
C TYR A 198 -4.48 8.01 -4.94
N TYR A 199 -5.58 7.61 -4.31
CA TYR A 199 -5.73 6.26 -3.79
C TYR A 199 -5.56 5.19 -4.87
N PHE A 200 -5.88 5.50 -6.13
CA PHE A 200 -5.72 4.58 -7.25
C PHE A 200 -4.30 4.53 -7.82
N PHE A 201 -3.43 5.48 -7.46
CA PHE A 201 -2.06 5.55 -7.99
C PHE A 201 -1.26 4.30 -7.63
N LYS A 202 -1.41 3.80 -6.40
CA LYS A 202 -0.74 2.56 -5.97
C LYS A 202 -1.23 1.33 -6.75
N LEU A 203 -2.50 1.28 -7.13
CA LEU A 203 -3.03 0.24 -8.00
C LEU A 203 -2.42 0.32 -9.40
N ILE A 204 -2.41 1.52 -10.00
CA ILE A 204 -1.83 1.76 -11.33
C ILE A 204 -0.34 1.40 -11.34
N GLN A 205 0.42 1.77 -10.31
CA GLN A 205 1.83 1.41 -10.16
C GLN A 205 2.03 -0.11 -10.11
N LYS A 206 1.28 -0.83 -9.27
CA LYS A 206 1.34 -2.29 -9.19
C LYS A 206 1.00 -2.98 -10.52
N ILE A 207 0.06 -2.42 -11.27
CA ILE A 207 -0.29 -2.90 -12.62
C ILE A 207 0.87 -2.67 -13.59
N ARG A 208 1.42 -1.46 -13.64
CA ARG A 208 2.59 -1.10 -14.46
C ARG A 208 3.77 -2.04 -14.22
N ASP A 209 4.07 -2.31 -12.95
CA ASP A 209 5.25 -3.09 -12.56
C ASP A 209 5.12 -4.59 -12.86
N ARG A 210 3.87 -5.08 -13.06
CA ARG A 210 3.61 -6.52 -13.26
C ARG A 210 3.19 -6.90 -14.67
N LEU A 211 2.61 -5.96 -15.42
CA LEU A 211 2.01 -6.24 -16.72
C LEU A 211 2.61 -5.34 -17.81
N PRO A 212 2.92 -5.91 -19.00
CA PRO A 212 3.33 -5.12 -20.15
C PRO A 212 2.22 -4.14 -20.58
N LYS A 213 2.59 -2.97 -21.10
CA LYS A 213 1.67 -1.87 -21.49
C LYS A 213 0.55 -2.28 -22.46
N TRP A 214 0.78 -3.32 -23.28
CA TRP A 214 -0.19 -3.79 -24.28
C TRP A 214 -1.28 -4.71 -23.73
N VAL A 215 -1.19 -5.15 -22.46
CA VAL A 215 -2.19 -6.04 -21.84
C VAL A 215 -3.47 -5.24 -21.54
N PRO A 216 -4.62 -5.61 -22.11
CA PRO A 216 -5.88 -4.95 -21.80
C PRO A 216 -6.32 -5.29 -20.37
N ILE A 217 -6.78 -4.28 -19.63
CA ILE A 217 -7.29 -4.44 -18.27
C ILE A 217 -8.78 -4.13 -18.23
N VAL A 218 -9.49 -4.87 -17.40
CA VAL A 218 -10.90 -4.59 -17.09
C VAL A 218 -10.98 -3.54 -15.99
N GLY A 219 -11.75 -2.48 -16.20
CA GLY A 219 -11.99 -1.41 -15.24
C GLY A 219 -13.47 -1.06 -15.14
N VAL A 220 -13.75 -0.01 -14.38
CA VAL A 220 -15.11 0.55 -14.19
C VAL A 220 -15.22 1.83 -15.00
N GLU A 221 -16.33 2.05 -15.70
CA GLU A 221 -16.58 3.33 -16.41
C GLU A 221 -16.88 4.46 -15.42
N GLY A 222 -17.79 4.25 -14.48
CA GLY A 222 -18.20 5.26 -13.51
C GLY A 222 -18.87 6.49 -14.14
N ARG A 223 -19.36 7.40 -13.27
CA ARG A 223 -19.93 8.68 -13.67
C ARG A 223 -18.86 9.75 -13.86
N PRO A 224 -19.18 10.93 -14.44
CA PRO A 224 -18.27 12.06 -14.47
C PRO A 224 -17.83 12.45 -13.05
N ILE A 225 -16.51 12.65 -12.86
CA ILE A 225 -15.91 13.12 -11.63
C ILE A 225 -15.26 14.49 -11.88
N ASN A 226 -15.47 15.41 -10.96
CA ASN A 226 -15.02 16.78 -11.12
C ASN A 226 -13.69 17.00 -10.42
N LEU A 227 -12.60 17.02 -11.18
CA LEU A 227 -11.23 17.24 -10.69
C LEU A 227 -10.75 18.61 -11.15
N VAL A 228 -10.25 19.41 -10.22
CA VAL A 228 -9.74 20.76 -10.50
C VAL A 228 -8.38 20.98 -9.84
N PRO A 229 -7.38 21.56 -10.50
CA PRO A 229 -6.08 21.81 -9.91
C PRO A 229 -6.16 23.00 -8.93
N VAL A 230 -5.36 22.94 -7.86
CA VAL A 230 -5.38 23.93 -6.78
C VAL A 230 -5.03 25.34 -7.25
N ASP A 231 -4.15 25.47 -8.23
CA ASP A 231 -3.77 26.76 -8.80
C ASP A 231 -4.92 27.43 -9.59
N PHE A 232 -5.78 26.66 -10.25
CA PHE A 232 -7.04 27.18 -10.82
C PHE A 232 -7.98 27.64 -9.72
N VAL A 233 -8.19 26.82 -8.69
CA VAL A 233 -9.11 27.16 -7.56
C VAL A 233 -8.67 28.45 -6.90
N ALA A 234 -7.41 28.61 -6.58
CA ALA A 234 -6.88 29.82 -5.97
C ALA A 234 -7.02 31.06 -6.89
N ALA A 235 -6.67 30.90 -8.17
CA ALA A 235 -6.79 32.01 -9.14
C ALA A 235 -8.25 32.44 -9.34
N ALA A 236 -9.17 31.48 -9.44
CA ALA A 236 -10.60 31.78 -9.56
C ALA A 236 -11.15 32.46 -8.30
N MET A 237 -10.75 32.03 -7.11
CA MET A 237 -11.17 32.68 -5.85
C MET A 237 -10.65 34.13 -5.77
N ASP A 238 -9.37 34.36 -6.08
CA ASP A 238 -8.77 35.70 -6.08
C ASP A 238 -9.49 36.64 -7.06
N GLU A 239 -9.72 36.19 -8.28
CA GLU A 239 -10.38 36.98 -9.31
C GLU A 239 -11.84 37.26 -8.96
N LEU A 240 -12.62 36.23 -8.61
CA LEU A 240 -14.02 36.39 -8.23
C LEU A 240 -14.19 37.24 -6.97
N ALA A 241 -13.26 37.22 -6.03
CA ALA A 241 -13.28 38.05 -4.84
C ALA A 241 -13.04 39.54 -5.16
N SER A 242 -12.35 39.86 -6.25
CA SER A 242 -12.01 41.22 -6.64
C SER A 242 -13.06 41.92 -7.51
N GLN A 243 -14.00 41.17 -8.11
CA GLN A 243 -15.03 41.72 -8.98
C GLN A 243 -16.19 42.32 -8.21
N ASP A 244 -16.79 43.40 -8.70
CA ASP A 244 -17.98 43.99 -8.10
C ASP A 244 -19.27 43.29 -8.58
N GLY A 245 -20.34 43.40 -7.80
CA GLY A 245 -21.69 42.93 -8.18
C GLY A 245 -21.91 41.40 -8.04
N LEU A 246 -20.98 40.68 -7.41
CA LEU A 246 -21.06 39.24 -7.26
C LEU A 246 -21.44 38.78 -5.82
N ASP A 247 -21.82 39.71 -4.95
CA ASP A 247 -22.18 39.41 -3.56
C ASP A 247 -23.49 38.63 -3.48
N GLY A 248 -23.60 37.75 -2.48
CA GLY A 248 -24.73 36.85 -2.31
C GLY A 248 -24.77 35.66 -3.24
N GLN A 249 -23.69 35.40 -3.98
CA GLN A 249 -23.60 34.31 -4.98
C GLN A 249 -22.69 33.18 -4.55
N ALA A 250 -23.00 31.98 -5.04
CA ALA A 250 -22.14 30.81 -4.94
C ALA A 250 -21.57 30.46 -6.32
N PHE A 251 -20.31 30.03 -6.36
CA PHE A 251 -19.56 29.75 -7.57
C PHE A 251 -19.07 28.30 -7.58
N HIS A 252 -19.39 27.56 -8.64
CA HIS A 252 -18.87 26.20 -8.82
C HIS A 252 -17.50 26.25 -9.50
N LEU A 253 -16.44 26.06 -8.71
CA LEU A 253 -15.09 25.94 -9.23
C LEU A 253 -14.86 24.48 -9.71
N THR A 254 -15.47 24.15 -10.83
CA THR A 254 -15.57 22.79 -11.38
C THR A 254 -15.15 22.76 -12.84
N ASP A 255 -14.71 21.60 -13.32
CA ASP A 255 -14.43 21.38 -14.75
C ASP A 255 -15.76 21.25 -15.52
N PRO A 256 -16.07 22.17 -16.44
CA PRO A 256 -17.29 22.06 -17.26
C PRO A 256 -17.28 20.83 -18.18
N ASN A 257 -16.10 20.24 -18.44
CA ASN A 257 -15.89 19.07 -19.27
C ASN A 257 -15.50 17.84 -18.43
N ALA A 258 -16.08 17.69 -17.24
CA ALA A 258 -15.77 16.60 -16.32
C ALA A 258 -15.75 15.24 -17.02
N GLN A 259 -14.70 14.45 -16.76
CA GLN A 259 -14.48 13.15 -17.40
C GLN A 259 -15.04 12.03 -16.53
N SER A 260 -15.51 10.93 -17.17
CA SER A 260 -15.88 9.71 -16.43
C SER A 260 -14.69 9.15 -15.65
N VAL A 261 -14.95 8.48 -14.51
CA VAL A 261 -13.91 7.83 -13.70
C VAL A 261 -13.00 6.95 -14.55
N GLY A 262 -13.58 6.16 -15.46
CA GLY A 262 -12.81 5.29 -16.36
C GLY A 262 -11.87 6.04 -17.30
N LYS A 263 -12.28 7.25 -17.78
CA LYS A 263 -11.39 8.10 -18.58
C LYS A 263 -10.28 8.70 -17.72
N VAL A 264 -10.60 9.20 -16.53
CA VAL A 264 -9.62 9.73 -15.57
C VAL A 264 -8.56 8.67 -15.22
N MET A 265 -9.00 7.44 -14.93
CA MET A 265 -8.09 6.32 -14.67
C MET A 265 -7.16 6.03 -15.85
N ASN A 266 -7.65 6.13 -17.09
CA ASN A 266 -6.82 5.96 -18.28
C ASN A 266 -5.84 7.11 -18.49
N ILE A 267 -6.23 8.36 -18.18
CA ILE A 267 -5.31 9.51 -18.22
C ILE A 267 -4.15 9.27 -17.23
N PHE A 268 -4.42 8.82 -16.01
CA PHE A 268 -3.36 8.49 -15.04
C PHE A 268 -2.57 7.23 -15.42
N ALA A 269 -3.21 6.21 -16.03
CA ALA A 269 -2.50 5.05 -16.54
C ALA A 269 -1.51 5.44 -17.67
N ASP A 270 -1.90 6.35 -18.55
CA ASP A 270 -1.01 6.89 -19.60
C ASP A 270 0.15 7.69 -18.99
N ALA A 271 -0.13 8.55 -18.01
CA ALA A 271 0.87 9.32 -17.26
C ALA A 271 1.89 8.40 -16.55
N ALA A 272 1.42 7.28 -16.02
CA ALA A 272 2.23 6.25 -15.37
C ALA A 272 2.96 5.30 -16.33
N HIS A 273 2.71 5.38 -17.64
CA HIS A 273 3.13 4.38 -18.64
C HIS A 273 2.58 2.97 -18.36
N ALA A 274 1.46 2.85 -17.68
CA ALA A 274 0.80 1.61 -17.34
C ALA A 274 -0.14 1.10 -18.46
N PRO A 275 -0.57 -0.17 -18.42
CA PRO A 275 -1.64 -0.69 -19.28
C PRO A 275 -2.96 0.08 -19.09
N ARG A 276 -3.69 0.28 -20.20
CA ARG A 276 -5.00 0.96 -20.16
C ARG A 276 -6.13 0.02 -19.74
N PHE A 277 -7.12 0.58 -19.07
CA PHE A 277 -8.41 -0.05 -18.80
C PHE A 277 -9.26 -0.04 -20.07
N SER A 278 -9.03 -1.04 -20.94
CA SER A 278 -9.63 -1.11 -22.28
C SER A 278 -11.06 -1.66 -22.28
N MET A 279 -11.36 -2.55 -21.33
CA MET A 279 -12.71 -3.07 -21.11
C MET A 279 -13.29 -2.40 -19.87
N ARG A 280 -14.28 -1.53 -20.07
CA ARG A 280 -14.91 -0.78 -18.98
C ARG A 280 -16.34 -1.27 -18.77
N ILE A 281 -16.62 -1.72 -17.56
CA ILE A 281 -17.96 -2.17 -17.17
C ILE A 281 -18.69 -0.98 -16.58
N ASP A 282 -19.83 -0.64 -17.17
CA ASP A 282 -20.73 0.36 -16.61
C ASP A 282 -21.51 -0.28 -15.45
N PRO A 283 -21.38 0.22 -14.21
CA PRO A 283 -22.17 -0.26 -13.08
C PRO A 283 -23.68 -0.13 -13.31
N ALA A 284 -24.14 0.81 -14.13
CA ALA A 284 -25.54 0.99 -14.49
C ALA A 284 -26.08 -0.19 -15.33
N MET A 285 -25.23 -0.89 -16.08
CA MET A 285 -25.62 -2.10 -16.80
C MET A 285 -26.00 -3.27 -15.86
N ALA A 286 -25.62 -3.22 -14.59
CA ALA A 286 -26.10 -4.16 -13.56
C ALA A 286 -27.47 -3.73 -12.97
N GLY A 287 -28.12 -2.73 -13.52
CA GLY A 287 -29.42 -2.21 -13.07
C GLY A 287 -30.60 -3.19 -13.18
N PHE A 288 -30.44 -4.27 -13.97
CA PHE A 288 -31.41 -5.36 -14.02
C PHE A 288 -31.36 -6.29 -12.77
N ILE A 289 -30.30 -6.18 -11.95
CA ILE A 289 -30.22 -6.92 -10.68
C ILE A 289 -30.98 -6.12 -9.62
N PRO A 290 -32.07 -6.67 -9.02
CA PRO A 290 -32.80 -5.98 -7.96
C PRO A 290 -31.87 -5.53 -6.84
N GLY A 291 -32.08 -4.32 -6.31
CA GLY A 291 -31.21 -3.72 -5.28
C GLY A 291 -31.04 -4.59 -4.03
N SER A 292 -32.07 -5.36 -3.68
CA SER A 292 -32.02 -6.36 -2.60
C SER A 292 -31.05 -7.51 -2.90
N VAL A 293 -31.02 -7.99 -4.15
CA VAL A 293 -30.11 -9.05 -4.60
C VAL A 293 -28.67 -8.50 -4.66
N LYS A 294 -28.49 -7.28 -5.17
CA LYS A 294 -27.19 -6.62 -5.21
C LYS A 294 -26.60 -6.42 -3.80
N LYS A 295 -27.44 -5.98 -2.83
CA LYS A 295 -27.05 -5.90 -1.42
C LYS A 295 -26.74 -7.28 -0.84
N ALA A 296 -27.54 -8.29 -1.13
CA ALA A 296 -27.30 -9.66 -0.66
C ALA A 296 -25.99 -10.24 -1.19
N ILE A 297 -25.66 -10.03 -2.48
CA ILE A 297 -24.38 -10.46 -3.07
C ILE A 297 -23.21 -9.73 -2.40
N GLN A 298 -23.31 -8.42 -2.17
CA GLN A 298 -22.28 -7.64 -1.48
C GLN A 298 -22.10 -8.04 -0.01
N MET A 299 -23.15 -8.55 0.64
CA MET A 299 -23.12 -9.05 2.00
C MET A 299 -22.60 -10.50 2.12
N LEU A 300 -22.43 -11.22 1.01
CA LEU A 300 -21.84 -12.55 1.06
C LEU A 300 -20.41 -12.47 1.62
N PRO A 301 -20.09 -13.24 2.68
CA PRO A 301 -18.78 -13.15 3.33
C PRO A 301 -17.59 -13.24 2.37
N PRO A 302 -17.55 -14.14 1.36
CA PRO A 302 -16.44 -14.20 0.43
C PRO A 302 -16.28 -12.93 -0.44
N VAL A 303 -17.39 -12.32 -0.86
CA VAL A 303 -17.37 -11.11 -1.70
C VAL A 303 -16.91 -9.90 -0.86
N ARG A 304 -17.44 -9.81 0.35
CA ARG A 304 -17.07 -8.77 1.32
C ARG A 304 -15.58 -8.86 1.68
N HIS A 305 -15.09 -10.03 2.05
CA HIS A 305 -13.67 -10.26 2.37
C HIS A 305 -12.74 -9.99 1.19
N MET A 306 -13.10 -10.44 -0.02
CA MET A 306 -12.32 -10.16 -1.21
C MET A 306 -12.24 -8.67 -1.50
N ARG A 307 -13.34 -7.93 -1.29
CA ARG A 307 -13.36 -6.47 -1.43
C ARG A 307 -12.50 -5.80 -0.37
N GLU A 308 -12.73 -6.08 0.92
CA GLU A 308 -12.01 -5.49 2.05
C GLU A 308 -10.51 -5.78 1.99
N SER A 309 -10.11 -7.04 1.73
CA SER A 309 -8.69 -7.41 1.63
C SER A 309 -7.99 -6.81 0.41
N THR A 310 -8.69 -6.64 -0.71
CA THR A 310 -8.13 -6.01 -1.91
C THR A 310 -7.98 -4.52 -1.69
N LEU A 311 -8.99 -3.84 -1.18
CA LEU A 311 -8.97 -2.40 -0.90
C LEU A 311 -7.94 -2.06 0.18
N ALA A 312 -7.92 -2.81 1.29
CA ALA A 312 -6.93 -2.64 2.34
C ALA A 312 -5.50 -2.89 1.84
N GLY A 313 -5.30 -3.91 0.99
CA GLY A 313 -4.01 -4.21 0.36
C GLY A 313 -3.53 -3.14 -0.64
N LEU A 314 -4.43 -2.26 -1.08
CA LEU A 314 -4.16 -1.11 -1.95
C LEU A 314 -4.16 0.22 -1.17
N GLY A 315 -4.58 0.22 0.11
CA GLY A 315 -4.72 1.43 0.91
C GLY A 315 -5.89 2.31 0.47
N ILE A 316 -6.95 1.73 -0.14
CA ILE A 316 -8.12 2.46 -0.64
C ILE A 316 -9.23 2.38 0.43
N PRO A 317 -9.66 3.49 1.05
CA PRO A 317 -10.81 3.52 1.94
C PRO A 317 -12.11 3.21 1.19
N ASP A 318 -13.05 2.53 1.85
CA ASP A 318 -14.36 2.19 1.27
C ASP A 318 -15.17 3.43 0.85
N GLU A 319 -15.02 4.52 1.57
CA GLU A 319 -15.69 5.79 1.32
C GLU A 319 -15.35 6.37 -0.06
N VAL A 320 -14.16 6.10 -0.57
CA VAL A 320 -13.71 6.55 -1.91
C VAL A 320 -14.56 5.94 -3.03
N LEU A 321 -15.11 4.75 -2.80
CA LEU A 321 -15.96 4.09 -3.80
C LEU A 321 -17.27 4.85 -4.06
N THR A 322 -17.74 5.65 -3.11
CA THR A 322 -18.92 6.50 -3.27
C THR A 322 -18.74 7.53 -4.38
N TYR A 323 -17.52 8.00 -4.61
CA TYR A 323 -17.21 8.97 -5.66
C TYR A 323 -17.19 8.37 -7.07
N ILE A 324 -17.11 7.04 -7.22
CA ILE A 324 -17.14 6.36 -8.53
C ILE A 324 -18.51 6.47 -9.19
N ASP A 325 -19.58 6.48 -8.40
CA ASP A 325 -20.98 6.57 -8.89
C ASP A 325 -21.69 7.79 -8.29
N TYR A 326 -20.99 8.91 -8.17
CA TYR A 326 -21.54 10.14 -7.62
C TYR A 326 -22.65 10.68 -8.54
N PRO A 327 -23.91 10.82 -8.05
CA PRO A 327 -25.07 11.00 -8.93
C PRO A 327 -25.23 12.41 -9.48
N THR A 328 -24.53 13.40 -8.90
CA THR A 328 -24.70 14.83 -9.17
C THR A 328 -23.74 15.28 -10.28
N THR A 329 -24.24 16.05 -11.23
CA THR A 329 -23.45 16.84 -12.18
C THR A 329 -23.57 18.33 -11.81
N PHE A 330 -22.51 19.11 -12.05
CA PHE A 330 -22.45 20.50 -11.60
C PHE A 330 -22.43 21.45 -12.78
N ASP A 331 -23.35 22.42 -12.75
CA ASP A 331 -23.38 23.53 -13.69
C ASP A 331 -22.50 24.66 -13.16
N SER A 332 -21.57 25.18 -13.96
CA SER A 332 -20.65 26.26 -13.58
C SER A 332 -20.76 27.47 -14.54
N ARG A 333 -21.89 27.65 -15.20
CA ARG A 333 -22.05 28.70 -16.20
C ARG A 333 -21.94 30.11 -15.63
N ASP A 334 -22.37 30.36 -14.38
CA ASP A 334 -22.26 31.65 -13.75
C ASP A 334 -20.80 31.97 -13.41
N THR A 335 -20.07 30.98 -12.86
CA THR A 335 -18.61 31.05 -12.67
C THR A 335 -17.88 31.32 -13.99
N GLN A 336 -18.19 30.54 -15.06
CA GLN A 336 -17.56 30.73 -16.37
C GLN A 336 -17.83 32.13 -16.93
N ARG A 337 -19.04 32.65 -16.74
CA ARG A 337 -19.40 34.01 -17.18
C ARG A 337 -18.61 35.08 -16.42
N ALA A 338 -18.47 34.91 -15.10
CA ALA A 338 -17.72 35.83 -14.26
C ALA A 338 -16.22 35.81 -14.56
N LEU A 339 -15.67 34.65 -14.94
CA LEU A 339 -14.26 34.49 -15.31
C LEU A 339 -13.98 34.76 -16.82
N ALA A 340 -15.02 35.04 -17.61
CA ALA A 340 -14.83 35.26 -19.06
C ALA A 340 -13.87 36.45 -19.32
N GLY A 341 -12.90 36.24 -20.19
CA GLY A 341 -11.89 37.24 -20.56
C GLY A 341 -10.72 37.39 -19.58
N THR A 342 -10.72 36.72 -18.44
CA THR A 342 -9.60 36.77 -17.47
C THR A 342 -8.45 35.80 -17.80
N GLY A 343 -8.70 34.83 -18.67
CA GLY A 343 -7.74 33.73 -18.95
C GLY A 343 -7.66 32.65 -17.86
N ILE A 344 -8.55 32.72 -16.86
CA ILE A 344 -8.63 31.73 -15.78
C ILE A 344 -9.62 30.65 -16.18
N GLU A 345 -9.11 29.47 -16.52
CA GLU A 345 -9.90 28.30 -16.93
C GLU A 345 -9.30 27.01 -16.39
N VAL A 346 -10.12 25.96 -16.31
CA VAL A 346 -9.63 24.65 -15.88
C VAL A 346 -8.80 24.01 -16.97
N PRO A 347 -7.50 23.76 -16.79
CA PRO A 347 -6.69 23.09 -17.79
C PRO A 347 -7.12 21.62 -17.93
N PRO A 348 -7.06 21.03 -19.15
CA PRO A 348 -7.38 19.63 -19.35
C PRO A 348 -6.49 18.72 -18.49
N LEU A 349 -7.09 17.76 -17.76
CA LEU A 349 -6.35 16.85 -16.87
C LEU A 349 -5.19 16.14 -17.59
N ALA A 350 -5.38 15.79 -18.87
CA ALA A 350 -4.35 15.09 -19.65
C ALA A 350 -3.04 15.90 -19.79
N ASP A 351 -3.09 17.23 -19.71
CA ASP A 351 -1.93 18.08 -19.90
C ASP A 351 -1.01 18.12 -18.68
N TYR A 352 -1.54 17.82 -17.49
CA TYR A 352 -0.77 17.89 -16.25
C TYR A 352 -0.79 16.61 -15.39
N ALA A 353 -1.56 15.59 -15.76
CA ALA A 353 -1.64 14.33 -15.01
C ALA A 353 -0.26 13.68 -14.78
N TRP A 354 0.67 13.82 -15.74
CA TRP A 354 2.03 13.31 -15.59
C TRP A 354 2.82 14.02 -14.49
N ARG A 355 2.56 15.34 -14.23
CA ARG A 355 3.18 16.07 -13.12
C ARG A 355 2.65 15.57 -11.78
N LEU A 356 1.34 15.32 -11.69
CA LEU A 356 0.72 14.74 -10.50
C LEU A 356 1.29 13.36 -10.19
N TRP A 357 1.44 12.54 -11.24
CA TRP A 357 2.03 11.21 -11.09
C TRP A 357 3.48 11.28 -10.63
N ASP A 358 4.31 12.08 -11.29
CA ASP A 358 5.74 12.24 -10.97
C ASP A 358 5.95 12.77 -9.53
N TYR A 359 5.15 13.77 -9.12
CA TYR A 359 5.22 14.29 -7.76
C TYR A 359 4.86 13.23 -6.72
N TRP A 360 3.76 12.50 -6.94
CA TRP A 360 3.34 11.42 -6.05
C TRP A 360 4.41 10.32 -5.95
N GLU A 361 4.96 9.88 -7.07
CA GLU A 361 5.95 8.80 -7.11
C GLU A 361 7.25 9.19 -6.38
N ARG A 362 7.62 10.46 -6.39
CA ARG A 362 8.83 10.97 -5.73
C ARG A 362 8.65 11.35 -4.26
N HIS A 363 7.45 11.75 -3.83
CA HIS A 363 7.27 12.37 -2.52
C HIS A 363 6.25 11.68 -1.64
N LEU A 364 5.24 11.01 -2.21
CA LEU A 364 4.09 10.49 -1.47
C LEU A 364 3.87 8.99 -1.64
N ASP A 365 4.62 8.29 -2.51
CA ASP A 365 4.48 6.84 -2.61
C ASP A 365 4.76 6.20 -1.24
N PRO A 366 3.77 5.48 -0.65
CA PRO A 366 3.95 4.83 0.65
C PRO A 366 5.17 3.90 0.72
N ASP A 367 5.64 3.41 -0.43
CA ASP A 367 6.82 2.53 -0.48
C ASP A 367 8.14 3.29 -0.24
N LEU A 368 8.18 4.63 -0.36
CA LEU A 368 9.34 5.46 -0.04
C LEU A 368 9.64 5.46 1.47
N PHE A 369 8.58 5.30 2.29
CA PHE A 369 8.66 5.37 3.76
C PHE A 369 8.71 4.00 4.43
N LYS A 370 8.67 2.91 3.65
CA LYS A 370 8.80 1.56 4.18
C LYS A 370 10.26 1.25 4.48
N ASP A 371 10.55 0.91 5.74
CA ASP A 371 11.83 0.29 6.08
C ASP A 371 11.93 -1.07 5.39
N ARG A 372 12.75 -1.14 4.33
CA ARG A 372 13.05 -2.36 3.57
C ARG A 372 14.32 -3.05 4.04
N SER A 373 14.79 -2.72 5.22
CA SER A 373 15.92 -3.40 5.84
C SER A 373 15.48 -4.69 6.54
N LEU A 374 16.41 -5.63 6.67
CA LEU A 374 16.17 -6.81 7.50
C LEU A 374 15.96 -6.42 8.97
N ALA A 375 16.65 -5.39 9.44
CA ALA A 375 16.49 -4.85 10.80
C ALA A 375 15.04 -4.38 11.05
N GLY A 376 14.44 -3.66 10.12
CA GLY A 376 13.01 -3.28 10.19
C GLY A 376 12.06 -4.49 10.17
N ALA A 377 12.45 -5.57 9.48
CA ALA A 377 11.63 -6.77 9.38
C ALA A 377 11.69 -7.67 10.62
N VAL A 378 12.86 -7.82 11.26
CA VAL A 378 13.09 -8.80 12.35
C VAL A 378 13.63 -8.19 13.65
N GLY A 379 14.02 -6.91 13.68
CA GLY A 379 14.52 -6.24 14.88
C GLY A 379 13.53 -6.34 16.04
N GLY A 380 14.00 -6.78 17.21
CA GLY A 380 13.18 -7.01 18.40
C GLY A 380 12.19 -8.18 18.32
N LYS A 381 12.21 -8.98 17.23
CA LYS A 381 11.31 -10.13 17.03
C LYS A 381 11.98 -11.45 17.34
N THR A 382 11.16 -12.44 17.71
CA THR A 382 11.58 -13.82 17.93
C THR A 382 11.48 -14.61 16.64
N VAL A 383 12.63 -15.08 16.14
CA VAL A 383 12.75 -15.82 14.88
C VAL A 383 13.21 -17.26 15.14
N MET A 384 12.35 -18.23 14.89
CA MET A 384 12.68 -19.66 15.02
C MET A 384 13.16 -20.22 13.69
N ILE A 385 14.33 -20.84 13.67
CA ILE A 385 14.95 -21.41 12.47
C ILE A 385 15.25 -22.88 12.66
N THR A 386 14.58 -23.73 11.89
CA THR A 386 14.84 -25.18 11.92
C THR A 386 16.00 -25.57 11.00
N GLY A 387 16.80 -26.57 11.38
CA GLY A 387 18.01 -26.95 10.66
C GLY A 387 19.10 -25.88 10.74
N ALA A 388 19.18 -25.15 11.88
CA ALA A 388 20.09 -24.03 12.08
C ALA A 388 21.57 -24.43 12.27
N SER A 389 21.86 -25.69 12.49
CA SER A 389 23.22 -26.15 12.81
C SER A 389 24.23 -26.13 11.65
N SER A 390 23.80 -25.89 10.42
CA SER A 390 24.66 -25.86 9.23
C SER A 390 23.98 -25.26 7.99
N GLY A 391 24.77 -24.93 6.96
CA GLY A 391 24.28 -24.55 5.65
C GLY A 391 23.38 -23.32 5.69
N ILE A 392 22.26 -23.37 4.99
CA ILE A 392 21.33 -22.23 4.83
C ILE A 392 20.82 -21.73 6.19
N GLY A 393 20.38 -22.64 7.07
CA GLY A 393 19.81 -22.25 8.36
C GLY A 393 20.81 -21.52 9.28
N ARG A 394 22.10 -21.87 9.21
CA ARG A 394 23.17 -21.19 9.93
C ARG A 394 23.38 -19.75 9.43
N GLU A 395 23.46 -19.58 8.10
CA GLU A 395 23.65 -18.24 7.50
C GLU A 395 22.45 -17.32 7.81
N VAL A 396 21.22 -17.82 7.67
CA VAL A 396 20.02 -17.06 8.05
C VAL A 396 20.05 -16.67 9.53
N ALA A 397 20.50 -17.56 10.42
CA ALA A 397 20.59 -17.27 11.84
C ALA A 397 21.56 -16.12 12.14
N LEU A 398 22.71 -16.11 11.48
CA LEU A 398 23.71 -15.04 11.62
C LEU A 398 23.19 -13.70 11.12
N GLU A 399 22.55 -13.67 9.95
CA GLU A 399 21.99 -12.45 9.38
C GLU A 399 20.86 -11.88 10.23
N VAL A 400 19.94 -12.72 10.69
CA VAL A 400 18.82 -12.31 11.55
C VAL A 400 19.33 -11.76 12.89
N ALA A 401 20.31 -12.42 13.51
CA ALA A 401 20.90 -11.95 14.77
C ALA A 401 21.60 -10.60 14.59
N LYS A 402 22.37 -10.43 13.51
CA LYS A 402 23.01 -9.14 13.14
C LYS A 402 22.00 -8.02 12.92
N ALA A 403 20.80 -8.35 12.44
CA ALA A 403 19.70 -7.42 12.24
C ALA A 403 18.87 -7.14 13.51
N GLY A 404 19.31 -7.62 14.69
CA GLY A 404 18.66 -7.36 15.98
C GLY A 404 17.48 -8.29 16.31
N GLY A 405 17.31 -9.38 15.58
CA GLY A 405 16.33 -10.43 15.92
C GLY A 405 16.86 -11.38 17.00
N THR A 406 15.96 -11.90 17.85
CA THR A 406 16.26 -13.00 18.78
C THR A 406 16.07 -14.32 18.06
N VAL A 407 17.14 -15.11 17.92
CA VAL A 407 17.14 -16.33 17.12
C VAL A 407 16.98 -17.57 17.97
N LEU A 408 15.94 -18.36 17.70
CA LEU A 408 15.73 -19.69 18.28
C LEU A 408 16.30 -20.75 17.33
N LEU A 409 17.43 -21.33 17.69
CA LEU A 409 18.19 -22.27 16.89
C LEU A 409 17.68 -23.69 17.11
N VAL A 410 17.04 -24.30 16.11
CA VAL A 410 16.45 -25.65 16.22
C VAL A 410 17.19 -26.66 15.35
N ALA A 411 17.78 -27.68 15.94
CA ALA A 411 18.34 -28.86 15.27
C ALA A 411 18.60 -29.96 16.30
N ARG A 412 18.97 -31.19 15.85
CA ARG A 412 19.21 -32.33 16.72
C ARG A 412 20.49 -32.21 17.57
N THR A 413 21.55 -31.65 16.98
CA THR A 413 22.89 -31.67 17.60
C THR A 413 23.09 -30.43 18.46
N LYS A 414 22.90 -30.61 19.79
CA LYS A 414 23.00 -29.53 20.78
C LYS A 414 24.34 -28.78 20.69
N SER A 415 25.49 -29.52 20.66
CA SER A 415 26.81 -28.88 20.65
C SER A 415 26.99 -27.87 19.48
N LYS A 416 26.51 -28.22 18.27
CA LYS A 416 26.58 -27.32 17.12
C LYS A 416 25.67 -26.10 17.25
N LEU A 417 24.54 -26.26 17.96
CA LEU A 417 23.65 -25.11 18.23
C LEU A 417 24.27 -24.21 19.31
N ASP A 418 24.89 -24.75 20.32
CA ASP A 418 25.57 -24.00 21.37
C ASP A 418 26.76 -23.22 20.78
N GLU A 419 27.60 -23.85 19.93
CA GLU A 419 28.68 -23.19 19.21
C GLU A 419 28.18 -21.96 18.37
N LEU A 420 27.07 -22.14 17.65
CA LEU A 420 26.48 -21.05 16.86
C LEU A 420 25.85 -19.98 17.76
N ALA A 421 25.19 -20.36 18.83
CA ALA A 421 24.66 -19.40 19.80
C ALA A 421 25.76 -18.55 20.42
N ASP A 422 26.88 -19.21 20.86
CA ASP A 422 28.03 -18.50 21.39
C ASP A 422 28.71 -17.56 20.38
N GLU A 423 28.75 -17.96 19.09
CA GLU A 423 29.24 -17.09 18.01
C GLU A 423 28.36 -15.86 17.86
N ILE A 424 27.05 -16.02 17.82
CA ILE A 424 26.07 -14.92 17.71
C ILE A 424 26.17 -13.99 18.94
N ILE A 425 26.23 -14.55 20.14
CA ILE A 425 26.30 -13.77 21.41
C ILE A 425 27.61 -12.98 21.47
N ARG A 426 28.72 -13.58 21.09
CA ARG A 426 30.02 -12.88 21.03
C ARG A 426 30.03 -11.73 20.02
N ALA A 427 29.23 -11.85 18.94
CA ALA A 427 29.04 -10.78 17.97
C ALA A 427 28.01 -9.72 18.43
N GLY A 428 27.46 -9.80 19.65
CA GLY A 428 26.49 -8.86 20.21
C GLY A 428 25.03 -9.15 19.86
N GLY A 429 24.74 -10.28 19.24
CA GLY A 429 23.38 -10.73 18.91
C GLY A 429 22.73 -11.53 20.04
N SER A 430 21.49 -11.99 19.80
CA SER A 430 20.69 -12.81 20.72
C SER A 430 20.32 -14.14 20.08
N ALA A 431 20.73 -15.27 20.68
CA ALA A 431 20.42 -16.59 20.19
C ALA A 431 20.24 -17.61 21.34
N PHE A 432 19.36 -18.60 21.11
CA PHE A 432 19.06 -19.63 22.05
C PHE A 432 19.01 -21.01 21.38
N SER A 433 19.70 -21.97 21.94
CA SER A 433 19.72 -23.38 21.48
C SER A 433 18.47 -24.12 21.94
N LEU A 434 17.74 -24.69 21.02
CA LEU A 434 16.57 -25.54 21.25
C LEU A 434 16.77 -26.89 20.54
N PRO A 435 17.45 -27.85 21.19
CA PRO A 435 17.66 -29.15 20.61
C PRO A 435 16.34 -29.90 20.41
N CYS A 436 16.12 -30.38 19.16
CA CYS A 436 14.89 -31.11 18.83
C CYS A 436 15.11 -32.04 17.65
N ASP A 437 14.60 -33.27 17.74
CA ASP A 437 14.44 -34.16 16.59
C ASP A 437 13.08 -33.94 15.94
N LEU A 438 13.08 -33.23 14.79
CA LEU A 438 11.87 -32.95 14.05
C LEU A 438 11.20 -34.17 13.38
N THR A 439 11.70 -35.38 13.63
CA THR A 439 11.02 -36.64 13.26
C THR A 439 10.22 -37.23 14.40
N ASP A 440 10.39 -36.70 15.63
CA ASP A 440 9.65 -37.07 16.84
C ASP A 440 8.63 -35.94 17.16
N MET A 441 7.36 -36.29 17.12
CA MET A 441 6.26 -35.32 17.32
C MET A 441 6.18 -34.85 18.79
N ASP A 442 6.49 -35.70 19.74
CA ASP A 442 6.48 -35.35 21.16
C ASP A 442 7.67 -34.43 21.51
N ASP A 443 8.82 -34.62 20.86
CA ASP A 443 9.97 -33.73 21.01
C ASP A 443 9.73 -32.36 20.39
N ILE A 444 8.99 -32.30 19.27
CA ILE A 444 8.55 -31.02 18.67
C ILE A 444 7.63 -30.28 19.65
N ASP A 445 6.65 -30.97 20.24
CA ASP A 445 5.71 -30.36 21.17
C ASP A 445 6.43 -29.80 22.40
N ARG A 446 7.32 -30.59 23.00
CA ARG A 446 8.16 -30.18 24.15
C ARG A 446 8.95 -28.90 23.79
N MET A 447 9.66 -28.90 22.68
CA MET A 447 10.50 -27.79 22.24
C MET A 447 9.66 -26.55 21.96
N ALA A 448 8.52 -26.69 21.27
CA ALA A 448 7.65 -25.58 20.95
C ALA A 448 7.01 -24.98 22.22
N ASP A 449 6.58 -25.81 23.17
CA ASP A 449 6.00 -25.36 24.45
C ASP A 449 7.07 -24.65 25.31
N GLU A 450 8.32 -25.12 25.32
CA GLU A 450 9.45 -24.46 25.97
C GLU A 450 9.71 -23.08 25.33
N ALA A 451 9.73 -22.99 23.99
CA ALA A 451 9.94 -21.73 23.27
C ALA A 451 8.83 -20.73 23.59
N LEU A 452 7.57 -21.13 23.51
CA LEU A 452 6.42 -20.26 23.79
C LEU A 452 6.35 -19.83 25.25
N ALA A 453 6.66 -20.72 26.21
CA ALA A 453 6.70 -20.34 27.61
C ALA A 453 7.79 -19.32 27.94
N ARG A 454 8.94 -19.38 27.25
CA ARG A 454 10.08 -18.51 27.51
C ARG A 454 10.00 -17.17 26.78
N PHE A 455 9.51 -17.15 25.53
CA PHE A 455 9.54 -15.98 24.67
C PHE A 455 8.16 -15.38 24.41
N GLY A 456 7.09 -16.05 24.82
CA GLY A 456 5.71 -15.61 24.66
C GLY A 456 5.16 -15.78 23.25
N THR A 457 6.01 -15.59 22.21
CA THR A 457 5.63 -15.72 20.80
C THR A 457 6.78 -16.20 19.94
N VAL A 458 6.46 -16.68 18.75
CA VAL A 458 7.38 -16.84 17.63
C VAL A 458 6.85 -15.95 16.49
N ASP A 459 7.52 -14.85 16.22
CA ASP A 459 7.07 -13.88 15.20
C ASP A 459 7.36 -14.36 13.77
N VAL A 460 8.50 -15.06 13.60
CA VAL A 460 8.88 -15.65 12.32
C VAL A 460 9.31 -17.10 12.52
N LEU A 461 8.68 -18.00 11.79
CA LEU A 461 9.08 -19.42 11.75
C LEU A 461 9.69 -19.73 10.38
N VAL A 462 10.96 -20.18 10.35
CA VAL A 462 11.64 -20.67 9.15
C VAL A 462 11.75 -22.19 9.20
N ASN A 463 10.89 -22.88 8.48
CA ASN A 463 10.94 -24.34 8.29
C ASN A 463 11.98 -24.66 7.20
N ASN A 464 13.25 -24.66 7.59
CA ASN A 464 14.38 -24.94 6.71
C ASN A 464 14.90 -26.38 6.85
N ALA A 465 14.72 -27.03 8.00
CA ALA A 465 15.14 -28.42 8.18
C ALA A 465 14.56 -29.32 7.09
N GLY A 466 15.39 -30.20 6.56
CA GLY A 466 14.96 -31.14 5.54
C GLY A 466 16.00 -32.17 5.17
N ARG A 467 15.57 -33.21 4.49
CA ARG A 467 16.40 -34.27 3.95
C ARG A 467 16.04 -34.47 2.48
N SER A 468 17.06 -34.64 1.64
CA SER A 468 16.91 -35.03 0.25
C SER A 468 17.41 -36.46 0.06
N ILE A 469 16.68 -37.26 -0.70
CA ILE A 469 17.08 -38.59 -1.12
C ILE A 469 17.00 -38.59 -2.66
N ARG A 470 18.14 -38.84 -3.30
CA ARG A 470 18.26 -39.01 -4.74
C ARG A 470 18.37 -40.49 -5.07
N ARG A 471 17.29 -41.09 -5.59
CA ARG A 471 17.20 -42.51 -5.96
C ARG A 471 16.11 -42.70 -7.01
N SER A 472 16.43 -43.50 -8.06
CA SER A 472 15.42 -43.90 -9.05
C SER A 472 14.35 -44.81 -8.45
N VAL A 473 13.15 -44.80 -9.02
CA VAL A 473 12.07 -45.72 -8.62
C VAL A 473 12.51 -47.18 -8.75
N ALA A 474 13.29 -47.50 -9.78
CA ALA A 474 13.82 -48.84 -9.97
C ALA A 474 14.69 -49.36 -8.82
N LEU A 475 15.35 -48.47 -8.07
CA LEU A 475 16.12 -48.79 -6.88
C LEU A 475 15.35 -48.60 -5.58
N SER A 476 14.03 -48.40 -5.63
CA SER A 476 13.20 -48.05 -4.48
C SER A 476 12.12 -49.06 -4.16
N TYR A 477 11.96 -50.14 -4.89
CA TYR A 477 10.87 -51.11 -4.75
C TYR A 477 10.80 -51.75 -3.36
N ASP A 478 11.92 -51.93 -2.71
CA ASP A 478 12.05 -52.47 -1.37
C ASP A 478 12.47 -51.46 -0.31
N ARG A 479 12.37 -50.15 -0.65
CA ARG A 479 12.88 -49.05 0.16
C ARG A 479 11.80 -48.03 0.53
N PHE A 480 10.59 -48.48 0.82
CA PHE A 480 9.49 -47.61 1.19
C PHE A 480 9.82 -46.69 2.38
N HIS A 481 10.67 -47.13 3.30
CA HIS A 481 11.18 -46.33 4.39
C HIS A 481 11.88 -45.03 3.99
N ASP A 482 12.40 -44.91 2.77
CA ASP A 482 12.96 -43.64 2.27
C ASP A 482 11.87 -42.58 2.04
N PHE A 483 10.66 -42.99 1.64
CA PHE A 483 9.49 -42.13 1.53
C PHE A 483 8.99 -41.71 2.91
N GLU A 484 8.84 -42.67 3.86
CA GLU A 484 8.41 -42.39 5.21
C GLU A 484 9.35 -41.40 5.92
N ARG A 485 10.66 -41.65 5.91
CA ARG A 485 11.67 -40.77 6.52
C ARG A 485 11.70 -39.37 5.95
N THR A 486 11.45 -39.25 4.66
CA THR A 486 11.42 -37.95 3.96
C THR A 486 10.13 -37.19 4.29
N MET A 487 8.99 -37.90 4.29
CA MET A 487 7.69 -37.32 4.68
C MET A 487 7.69 -36.90 6.14
N THR A 488 8.19 -37.73 7.04
CA THR A 488 8.20 -37.44 8.48
C THR A 488 8.95 -36.15 8.78
N LEU A 489 10.16 -35.95 8.23
CA LEU A 489 10.95 -34.75 8.49
C LEU A 489 10.45 -33.54 7.72
N ASN A 490 10.27 -33.67 6.39
CA ASN A 490 10.05 -32.51 5.52
C ASN A 490 8.62 -31.98 5.54
N TYR A 491 7.64 -32.83 5.90
CA TYR A 491 6.22 -32.50 5.93
C TYR A 491 5.65 -32.57 7.34
N PHE A 492 5.58 -33.76 7.97
CA PHE A 492 4.88 -33.90 9.25
C PHE A 492 5.54 -33.08 10.36
N GLY A 493 6.87 -33.05 10.45
CA GLY A 493 7.58 -32.24 11.43
C GLY A 493 7.34 -30.75 11.24
N ALA A 494 7.39 -30.26 10.00
CA ALA A 494 7.11 -28.85 9.68
C ALA A 494 5.64 -28.48 10.00
N VAL A 495 4.69 -29.34 9.62
CA VAL A 495 3.25 -29.13 9.90
C VAL A 495 2.99 -29.15 11.40
N ARG A 496 3.56 -30.12 12.16
CA ARG A 496 3.38 -30.19 13.61
C ARG A 496 3.85 -28.90 14.29
N LEU A 497 5.02 -28.39 13.90
CA LEU A 497 5.57 -27.17 14.47
C LEU A 497 4.69 -25.95 14.09
N ILE A 498 4.21 -25.85 12.85
CA ILE A 498 3.26 -24.80 12.44
C ILE A 498 2.01 -24.84 13.33
N LEU A 499 1.40 -26.00 13.53
CA LEU A 499 0.18 -26.14 14.33
C LEU A 499 0.39 -25.76 15.80
N LYS A 500 1.61 -25.87 16.34
CA LYS A 500 1.95 -25.44 17.71
C LYS A 500 2.12 -23.94 17.85
N VAL A 501 2.76 -23.27 16.86
CA VAL A 501 3.07 -21.82 16.96
C VAL A 501 1.97 -20.94 16.39
N LEU A 502 1.20 -21.42 15.40
CA LEU A 502 0.17 -20.66 14.71
C LEU A 502 -0.92 -20.10 15.64
N PRO A 503 -1.44 -20.81 16.65
CA PRO A 503 -2.45 -20.27 17.56
C PRO A 503 -1.99 -19.00 18.28
N VAL A 504 -0.71 -18.90 18.65
CA VAL A 504 -0.15 -17.72 19.32
C VAL A 504 0.07 -16.60 18.30
N MET A 505 0.53 -16.92 17.09
CA MET A 505 0.66 -15.93 16.00
C MET A 505 -0.66 -15.27 15.63
N ARG A 506 -1.80 -15.99 15.78
CA ARG A 506 -3.16 -15.50 15.46
C ARG A 506 -3.79 -14.64 16.54
N GLN A 507 -3.20 -14.54 17.73
CA GLN A 507 -3.75 -13.73 18.81
C GLN A 507 -3.83 -12.26 18.43
N LYS A 508 -4.86 -11.55 18.90
CA LYS A 508 -5.10 -10.13 18.62
C LYS A 508 -3.88 -9.29 19.01
N GLY A 509 -3.38 -8.53 18.05
CA GLY A 509 -2.19 -7.69 18.25
C GLY A 509 -0.89 -8.32 17.76
N ASN A 510 -0.83 -9.65 17.60
CA ASN A 510 0.35 -10.31 17.05
C ASN A 510 0.39 -10.23 15.52
N THR A 511 1.58 -10.35 14.97
CA THR A 511 1.81 -10.54 13.53
C THR A 511 2.74 -11.72 13.36
N GLY A 512 2.40 -12.65 12.46
CA GLY A 512 3.19 -13.84 12.23
C GLY A 512 3.71 -13.95 10.81
N HIS A 513 4.85 -14.63 10.63
CA HIS A 513 5.34 -15.00 9.30
C HIS A 513 5.92 -16.41 9.31
N ILE A 514 5.35 -17.30 8.50
CA ILE A 514 5.82 -18.66 8.31
C ILE A 514 6.52 -18.74 6.96
N ILE A 515 7.78 -19.17 6.94
CA ILE A 515 8.59 -19.33 5.73
C ILE A 515 8.93 -20.82 5.58
N ASN A 516 8.35 -21.46 4.58
CA ASN A 516 8.59 -22.88 4.28
C ASN A 516 9.60 -23.00 3.14
N ILE A 517 10.74 -23.66 3.43
CA ILE A 517 11.75 -23.90 2.41
C ILE A 517 11.35 -25.15 1.61
N SER A 518 10.91 -24.90 0.41
CA SER A 518 10.60 -25.88 -0.63
C SER A 518 11.78 -26.08 -1.59
N SER A 519 11.56 -26.54 -2.79
CA SER A 519 12.61 -26.82 -3.77
C SER A 519 12.15 -26.49 -5.19
N ILE A 520 13.07 -26.04 -6.03
CA ILE A 520 12.86 -25.95 -7.47
C ILE A 520 12.43 -27.30 -8.06
N GLY A 521 12.82 -28.42 -7.45
CA GLY A 521 12.39 -29.76 -7.86
C GLY A 521 10.88 -29.95 -7.88
N VAL A 522 10.12 -29.23 -7.04
CA VAL A 522 8.65 -29.24 -7.04
C VAL A 522 8.08 -28.58 -8.29
N GLN A 523 8.79 -27.60 -8.85
CA GLN A 523 8.38 -26.88 -10.05
C GLN A 523 8.78 -27.60 -11.34
N THR A 524 9.89 -28.37 -11.29
CA THR A 524 10.49 -29.03 -12.46
C THR A 524 10.24 -30.53 -12.51
N ASN A 525 9.64 -31.12 -11.47
CA ASN A 525 9.38 -32.58 -11.37
C ASN A 525 10.64 -33.43 -11.61
N THR A 526 11.75 -33.04 -10.98
CA THR A 526 13.09 -33.61 -11.24
C THR A 526 13.12 -35.12 -10.97
N PRO A 527 13.52 -35.97 -11.96
CA PRO A 527 13.59 -37.42 -11.79
C PRO A 527 14.62 -37.83 -10.72
N ARG A 528 14.44 -38.99 -10.12
CA ARG A 528 15.18 -39.57 -8.97
C ARG A 528 14.94 -38.90 -7.63
N PHE A 529 14.05 -37.92 -7.55
CA PHE A 529 13.73 -37.23 -6.31
C PHE A 529 12.28 -37.46 -5.86
N SER A 530 11.65 -38.55 -6.31
CA SER A 530 10.22 -38.79 -6.06
C SER A 530 9.81 -38.64 -4.59
N ALA A 531 10.54 -39.27 -3.65
CA ALA A 531 10.28 -39.16 -2.22
C ALA A 531 10.45 -37.70 -1.71
N TYR A 532 11.53 -37.03 -2.12
CA TYR A 532 11.83 -35.67 -1.71
C TYR A 532 10.83 -34.66 -2.29
N VAL A 533 10.61 -34.72 -3.59
CA VAL A 533 9.67 -33.79 -4.28
C VAL A 533 8.26 -33.98 -3.76
N ALA A 534 7.80 -35.23 -3.55
CA ALA A 534 6.50 -35.49 -2.94
C ALA A 534 6.34 -34.83 -1.56
N SER A 535 7.36 -34.95 -0.69
CA SER A 535 7.31 -34.37 0.65
C SER A 535 7.27 -32.82 0.63
N LYS A 536 8.02 -32.18 -0.25
CA LYS A 536 8.02 -30.72 -0.42
C LYS A 536 6.74 -30.23 -1.10
N SER A 537 6.20 -30.97 -2.08
CA SER A 537 4.90 -30.69 -2.69
C SER A 537 3.74 -30.77 -1.70
N ALA A 538 3.78 -31.73 -0.76
CA ALA A 538 2.81 -31.82 0.33
C ALA A 538 2.83 -30.56 1.23
N LEU A 539 4.02 -30.08 1.59
CA LEU A 539 4.17 -28.87 2.39
C LEU A 539 3.70 -27.61 1.62
N ASP A 540 3.97 -27.55 0.30
CA ASP A 540 3.48 -26.47 -0.57
C ASP A 540 1.95 -26.46 -0.65
N ALA A 541 1.32 -27.64 -0.80
CA ALA A 541 -0.12 -27.78 -0.84
C ALA A 541 -0.76 -27.36 0.48
N PHE A 542 -0.22 -27.84 1.61
CA PHE A 542 -0.64 -27.42 2.96
C PHE A 542 -0.54 -25.90 3.12
N SER A 543 0.59 -25.30 2.74
CA SER A 543 0.82 -23.86 2.85
C SER A 543 -0.22 -23.05 2.07
N ARG A 544 -0.61 -23.51 0.87
CA ARG A 544 -1.63 -22.86 0.06
C ARG A 544 -3.03 -22.96 0.68
N CYS A 545 -3.36 -24.11 1.26
CA CYS A 545 -4.66 -24.31 1.93
C CYS A 545 -4.80 -23.39 3.14
N ILE A 546 -3.86 -23.45 4.08
CA ILE A 546 -3.99 -22.64 5.31
C ILE A 546 -3.79 -21.14 5.07
N ALA A 547 -3.10 -20.72 4.01
CA ALA A 547 -2.92 -19.30 3.70
C ALA A 547 -4.24 -18.57 3.48
N SER A 548 -5.27 -19.23 2.95
CA SER A 548 -6.61 -18.66 2.80
C SER A 548 -7.40 -18.67 4.12
N GLU A 549 -7.10 -19.57 5.04
CA GLU A 549 -7.77 -19.66 6.34
C GLU A 549 -7.32 -18.59 7.34
N ILE A 550 -6.08 -18.07 7.17
CA ILE A 550 -5.44 -17.12 8.09
C ILE A 550 -5.23 -15.73 7.48
N ILE A 551 -5.88 -15.43 6.37
CA ILE A 551 -5.69 -14.16 5.65
C ILE A 551 -6.05 -12.95 6.53
N ASP A 552 -7.01 -13.09 7.42
CA ASP A 552 -7.51 -12.04 8.30
C ASP A 552 -6.73 -11.92 9.63
N ASP A 553 -5.85 -12.89 9.94
CA ASP A 553 -5.15 -12.97 11.21
C ASP A 553 -3.81 -12.21 11.25
N LYS A 554 -3.49 -11.40 10.21
CA LYS A 554 -2.17 -10.75 10.06
C LYS A 554 -0.98 -11.73 10.07
N VAL A 555 -1.22 -13.00 9.77
CA VAL A 555 -0.20 -14.04 9.60
C VAL A 555 0.02 -14.28 8.13
N SER A 556 1.27 -14.24 7.69
CA SER A 556 1.66 -14.51 6.30
C SER A 556 2.39 -15.83 6.16
N ILE A 557 2.23 -16.50 5.02
CA ILE A 557 3.00 -17.69 4.65
C ILE A 557 3.70 -17.44 3.34
N THR A 558 5.02 -17.70 3.33
CA THR A 558 5.87 -17.67 2.15
C THR A 558 6.44 -19.05 1.89
N THR A 559 6.30 -19.53 0.64
CA THR A 559 7.02 -20.73 0.17
C THR A 559 8.23 -20.30 -0.67
N VAL A 560 9.43 -20.74 -0.29
CA VAL A 560 10.68 -20.47 -1.00
C VAL A 560 11.10 -21.72 -1.78
N HIS A 561 10.97 -21.70 -3.12
CA HIS A 561 11.43 -22.77 -3.99
C HIS A 561 12.94 -22.64 -4.21
N MET A 562 13.71 -23.20 -3.28
CA MET A 562 15.15 -23.09 -3.24
C MET A 562 15.80 -23.79 -4.44
N PRO A 563 16.70 -23.14 -5.18
CA PRO A 563 17.52 -23.79 -6.18
C PRO A 563 18.56 -24.74 -5.56
N LEU A 564 19.46 -25.30 -6.34
CA LEU A 564 20.52 -26.16 -5.82
C LEU A 564 21.55 -25.32 -5.06
N VAL A 565 21.75 -25.62 -3.76
CA VAL A 565 22.64 -24.87 -2.87
C VAL A 565 23.83 -25.74 -2.44
N ARG A 566 25.03 -25.18 -2.50
CA ARG A 566 26.27 -25.86 -2.03
C ARG A 566 26.28 -26.04 -0.50
N THR A 567 25.71 -27.12 -0.05
CA THR A 567 25.59 -27.49 1.36
C THR A 567 26.10 -28.92 1.58
N PRO A 568 26.35 -29.33 2.84
CA PRO A 568 26.68 -30.72 3.17
C PRO A 568 25.64 -31.73 2.68
N MET A 569 24.40 -31.32 2.44
CA MET A 569 23.33 -32.18 1.93
C MET A 569 23.61 -32.69 0.50
N ILE A 570 24.23 -31.90 -0.34
CA ILE A 570 24.53 -32.27 -1.75
C ILE A 570 25.95 -32.78 -1.94
N ALA A 571 26.86 -32.53 -1.00
CA ALA A 571 28.27 -32.87 -1.08
C ALA A 571 28.58 -34.37 -1.46
N PRO A 572 27.75 -35.35 -1.03
CA PRO A 572 27.97 -36.75 -1.42
C PRO A 572 27.77 -37.06 -2.91
N THR A 573 27.22 -36.13 -3.70
CA THR A 573 26.85 -36.35 -5.12
C THR A 573 27.66 -35.43 -6.02
N LYS A 574 28.84 -35.89 -6.49
CA LYS A 574 29.80 -35.11 -7.29
C LYS A 574 29.24 -34.53 -8.57
N ILE A 575 28.22 -35.17 -9.16
CA ILE A 575 27.60 -34.68 -10.40
C ILE A 575 27.01 -33.26 -10.23
N TYR A 576 26.70 -32.81 -9.02
CA TYR A 576 26.23 -31.45 -8.78
C TYR A 576 27.28 -30.36 -9.00
N ASP A 577 28.56 -30.71 -9.04
CA ASP A 577 29.65 -29.79 -9.37
C ASP A 577 29.53 -29.26 -10.80
N ALA A 578 28.85 -29.98 -11.69
CA ALA A 578 28.58 -29.56 -13.07
C ALA A 578 27.38 -28.65 -13.23
N PHE A 579 26.47 -28.58 -12.23
CA PHE A 579 25.26 -27.77 -12.31
C PHE A 579 25.45 -26.37 -11.72
N PRO A 580 24.65 -25.38 -12.14
CA PRO A 580 24.61 -24.09 -11.48
C PRO A 580 24.11 -24.29 -10.02
N THR A 581 24.89 -23.78 -9.09
CA THR A 581 24.58 -23.82 -7.65
C THR A 581 24.79 -22.46 -7.05
N ILE A 582 23.98 -22.13 -6.06
CA ILE A 582 24.18 -20.92 -5.24
C ILE A 582 24.90 -21.28 -3.93
N SER A 583 25.51 -20.29 -3.30
CA SER A 583 26.10 -20.41 -1.96
C SER A 583 25.03 -20.43 -0.87
N PRO A 584 25.35 -20.91 0.34
CA PRO A 584 24.44 -20.78 1.50
C PRO A 584 24.06 -19.33 1.83
N SER A 585 24.97 -18.36 1.61
CA SER A 585 24.71 -16.94 1.79
C SER A 585 23.69 -16.41 0.78
N GLU A 586 23.87 -16.70 -0.52
CA GLU A 586 22.87 -16.32 -1.55
C GLU A 586 21.50 -16.96 -1.30
N ALA A 587 21.47 -18.16 -0.72
CA ALA A 587 20.24 -18.82 -0.31
C ALA A 587 19.62 -18.11 0.93
N ALA A 588 20.43 -17.65 1.88
CA ALA A 588 20.01 -16.84 3.00
C ALA A 588 19.40 -15.51 2.54
N ASP A 589 20.01 -14.84 1.54
CA ASP A 589 19.45 -13.62 0.93
C ASP A 589 18.04 -13.82 0.39
N MET A 590 17.72 -14.99 -0.21
CA MET A 590 16.37 -15.29 -0.66
C MET A 590 15.37 -15.39 0.51
N ILE A 591 15.81 -15.90 1.65
CA ILE A 591 14.98 -16.06 2.86
C ILE A 591 14.81 -14.71 3.58
N THR A 592 15.88 -13.94 3.74
CA THR A 592 15.83 -12.63 4.38
C THR A 592 15.02 -11.64 3.55
N LYS A 593 15.14 -11.69 2.22
CA LYS A 593 14.24 -10.97 1.33
C LYS A 593 12.77 -11.39 1.51
N ALA A 594 12.51 -12.69 1.70
CA ALA A 594 11.16 -13.16 2.02
C ALA A 594 10.66 -12.60 3.35
N MET A 595 11.53 -12.47 4.39
CA MET A 595 11.18 -11.83 5.67
C MET A 595 10.78 -10.37 5.50
N ILE A 596 11.47 -9.63 4.64
CA ILE A 596 11.24 -8.21 4.37
C ILE A 596 9.95 -8.01 3.56
N GLU A 597 9.83 -8.69 2.42
CA GLU A 597 8.78 -8.45 1.42
C GLU A 597 7.49 -9.24 1.67
N ARG A 598 7.55 -10.33 2.45
CA ARG A 598 6.45 -11.27 2.74
C ARG A 598 5.67 -11.74 1.51
N PRO A 599 6.34 -12.14 0.41
CA PRO A 599 5.65 -12.60 -0.79
C PRO A 599 4.99 -13.97 -0.53
N LYS A 600 3.95 -14.32 -1.27
CA LYS A 600 3.36 -15.67 -1.20
C LYS A 600 4.36 -16.74 -1.65
N ARG A 601 5.23 -16.42 -2.60
CA ARG A 601 6.20 -17.34 -3.19
C ARG A 601 7.49 -16.63 -3.60
N VAL A 602 8.62 -17.25 -3.32
CA VAL A 602 9.93 -16.91 -3.89
C VAL A 602 10.39 -18.08 -4.76
N ALA A 603 10.72 -17.82 -6.02
CA ALA A 603 11.15 -18.85 -6.97
C ALA A 603 12.06 -18.23 -8.03
N THR A 604 12.92 -19.07 -8.61
CA THR A 604 13.78 -18.67 -9.73
C THR A 604 12.99 -18.56 -11.03
N ARG A 605 13.54 -17.83 -12.01
CA ARG A 605 12.95 -17.74 -13.36
C ARG A 605 12.82 -19.11 -14.01
N LEU A 606 13.86 -19.95 -13.87
CA LEU A 606 13.88 -21.32 -14.40
C LEU A 606 12.74 -22.17 -13.80
N GLY A 607 12.56 -22.14 -12.47
CA GLY A 607 11.50 -22.88 -11.82
C GLY A 607 10.11 -22.45 -12.32
N ASN A 608 9.88 -21.13 -12.41
CA ASN A 608 8.62 -20.59 -12.92
C ASN A 608 8.36 -20.99 -14.38
N THR A 609 9.38 -20.92 -15.24
CA THR A 609 9.27 -21.34 -16.65
C THR A 609 8.98 -22.82 -16.75
N GLY A 610 9.66 -23.67 -15.96
CA GLY A 610 9.42 -25.12 -15.92
C GLY A 610 7.99 -25.45 -15.51
N GLN A 611 7.46 -24.76 -14.50
CA GLN A 611 6.07 -24.95 -14.04
C GLN A 611 5.04 -24.53 -15.09
N ILE A 612 5.26 -23.42 -15.80
CA ILE A 612 4.40 -22.94 -16.88
C ILE A 612 4.42 -23.93 -18.05
N LEU A 613 5.62 -24.37 -18.47
CA LEU A 613 5.77 -25.34 -19.55
C LEU A 613 5.09 -26.67 -19.20
N TYR A 614 5.20 -27.14 -17.96
CA TYR A 614 4.51 -28.36 -17.53
C TYR A 614 2.98 -28.19 -17.57
N ALA A 615 2.45 -27.03 -17.18
CA ALA A 615 1.01 -26.76 -17.24
C ALA A 615 0.48 -26.72 -18.68
N ILE A 616 1.28 -26.24 -19.65
CA ILE A 616 0.88 -26.12 -21.06
C ILE A 616 1.09 -27.44 -21.81
N SER A 617 2.23 -28.11 -21.62
CA SER A 617 2.61 -29.30 -22.35
C SER A 617 3.37 -30.32 -21.48
N PRO A 618 2.66 -31.07 -20.60
CA PRO A 618 3.32 -32.00 -19.68
C PRO A 618 4.09 -33.10 -20.41
N LYS A 619 3.59 -33.61 -21.52
CA LYS A 619 4.28 -34.65 -22.32
C LYS A 619 5.64 -34.17 -22.86
N LEU A 620 5.75 -32.92 -23.26
CA LEU A 620 7.03 -32.34 -23.72
C LEU A 620 8.04 -32.29 -22.57
N VAL A 621 7.57 -31.79 -21.39
CA VAL A 621 8.44 -31.70 -20.20
C VAL A 621 8.88 -33.10 -19.77
N ASP A 622 7.98 -34.09 -19.76
CA ASP A 622 8.31 -35.48 -19.44
C ASP A 622 9.36 -36.05 -20.38
N SER A 623 9.32 -35.74 -21.70
CA SER A 623 10.33 -36.15 -22.67
C SER A 623 11.69 -35.53 -22.36
N VAL A 624 11.73 -34.23 -22.04
CA VAL A 624 12.98 -33.54 -21.64
C VAL A 624 13.52 -34.12 -20.34
N MET A 625 12.67 -34.36 -19.34
CA MET A 625 13.09 -34.96 -18.08
C MET A 625 13.52 -36.41 -18.22
N ASN A 626 12.93 -37.18 -19.15
CA ASN A 626 13.42 -38.54 -19.48
C ASN A 626 14.83 -38.51 -20.10
N THR A 627 15.13 -37.53 -20.94
CA THR A 627 16.49 -37.33 -21.46
C THR A 627 17.46 -37.02 -20.31
N ALA A 628 17.11 -36.11 -19.40
CA ALA A 628 17.92 -35.85 -18.22
C ALA A 628 18.05 -37.09 -17.32
N TYR A 629 16.99 -37.90 -17.17
CA TYR A 629 17.08 -39.18 -16.47
C TYR A 629 18.09 -40.13 -17.06
N LYS A 630 18.20 -40.23 -18.37
CA LYS A 630 19.15 -41.10 -19.04
C LYS A 630 20.61 -40.60 -18.95
N LEU A 631 20.79 -39.27 -19.04
CA LEU A 631 22.10 -38.64 -18.99
C LEU A 631 22.75 -38.64 -17.59
N PHE A 632 21.93 -38.63 -16.52
CA PHE A 632 22.42 -38.53 -15.15
C PHE A 632 22.07 -39.77 -14.31
N PRO A 633 22.88 -40.85 -14.38
CA PRO A 633 22.61 -42.13 -13.69
C PRO A 633 22.51 -41.98 -12.16
N ASP A 634 22.06 -43.04 -11.49
CA ASP A 634 22.06 -43.10 -10.02
C ASP A 634 23.48 -43.04 -9.47
N SER A 635 23.71 -42.37 -8.36
CA SER A 635 25.00 -42.29 -7.68
C SER A 635 25.39 -43.63 -7.06
N ALA A 636 26.70 -43.85 -6.83
CA ALA A 636 27.22 -45.03 -6.14
C ALA A 636 26.51 -45.24 -4.79
N ALA A 637 26.31 -44.16 -4.02
CA ALA A 637 25.57 -44.20 -2.73
C ALA A 637 24.11 -44.67 -2.91
N ALA A 638 23.45 -44.33 -4.03
CA ALA A 638 22.09 -44.80 -4.31
C ALA A 638 22.04 -46.29 -4.63
N LYS A 639 23.09 -46.83 -5.20
CA LYS A 639 23.25 -48.25 -5.52
C LYS A 639 23.78 -49.08 -4.37
N GLY A 640 24.27 -48.45 -3.31
CA GLY A 640 24.95 -49.13 -2.18
C GLY A 640 26.42 -49.49 -2.49
N GLU A 641 27.02 -48.81 -3.47
CA GLU A 641 28.41 -48.96 -3.88
C GLU A 641 29.32 -47.93 -3.20
N ASP A 642 30.63 -48.17 -3.16
CA ASP A 642 31.57 -47.22 -2.57
C ASP A 642 31.70 -45.94 -3.48
N SER A 643 31.81 -44.80 -2.85
CA SER A 643 31.91 -43.49 -3.57
C SER A 643 33.15 -43.37 -4.49
N SER A 644 34.13 -44.22 -4.31
CA SER A 644 35.32 -44.34 -5.18
C SER A 644 35.00 -44.86 -6.58
N THR A 645 33.84 -45.49 -6.78
CA THR A 645 33.42 -46.09 -8.07
C THR A 645 32.53 -45.18 -8.92
N GLU A 646 32.36 -43.92 -8.52
CA GLU A 646 31.47 -42.98 -9.23
C GLU A 646 32.06 -42.64 -10.63
N ALA A 647 31.35 -43.03 -11.70
CA ALA A 647 31.75 -42.79 -13.08
C ALA A 647 31.75 -41.26 -13.36
N LYS A 648 32.75 -40.82 -14.15
CA LYS A 648 32.77 -39.43 -14.65
C LYS A 648 31.52 -39.17 -15.47
N PRO A 649 30.93 -37.92 -15.41
CA PRO A 649 29.82 -37.54 -16.28
C PRO A 649 30.23 -37.74 -17.78
N SER A 650 29.27 -38.18 -18.61
CA SER A 650 29.48 -38.22 -20.04
C SER A 650 29.58 -36.81 -20.64
N ASP A 651 30.20 -36.68 -21.82
CA ASP A 651 30.32 -35.39 -22.50
C ASP A 651 28.96 -34.78 -22.81
N GLU A 652 27.93 -35.59 -23.09
CA GLU A 652 26.57 -35.16 -23.31
C GLU A 652 25.95 -34.62 -22.01
N ALA A 653 26.23 -35.25 -20.85
CA ALA A 653 25.79 -34.79 -19.57
C ALA A 653 26.44 -33.44 -19.21
N VAL A 654 27.73 -33.27 -19.50
CA VAL A 654 28.47 -32.01 -19.34
C VAL A 654 27.88 -30.93 -20.26
N ALA A 655 27.62 -31.25 -21.53
CA ALA A 655 27.01 -30.32 -22.49
C ALA A 655 25.61 -29.87 -22.03
N PHE A 656 24.77 -30.79 -21.57
CA PHE A 656 23.46 -30.49 -21.04
C PHE A 656 23.55 -29.56 -19.81
N ALA A 657 24.45 -29.87 -18.87
CA ALA A 657 24.68 -29.02 -17.69
C ALA A 657 25.19 -27.62 -18.08
N TYR A 658 26.04 -27.54 -19.14
CA TYR A 658 26.56 -26.28 -19.66
C TYR A 658 25.44 -25.39 -20.26
N ILE A 659 24.52 -25.99 -21.04
CA ILE A 659 23.32 -25.28 -21.56
C ILE A 659 22.50 -24.73 -20.41
N MET A 660 22.34 -25.51 -19.33
CA MET A 660 21.60 -25.06 -18.14
C MET A 660 22.29 -23.90 -17.40
N ARG A 661 23.62 -23.74 -17.49
CA ARG A 661 24.36 -22.61 -16.91
C ARG A 661 24.03 -21.25 -17.57
N GLY A 662 23.59 -21.25 -18.83
CA GLY A 662 23.17 -20.04 -19.54
C GLY A 662 21.79 -19.51 -19.14
N ILE A 663 21.04 -20.28 -18.35
CA ILE A 663 19.73 -19.86 -17.87
C ILE A 663 19.95 -19.23 -16.49
N HIS A 664 19.93 -17.91 -16.40
CA HIS A 664 20.12 -17.19 -15.15
C HIS A 664 18.99 -17.50 -14.14
N TRP A 665 19.41 -17.79 -12.91
CA TRP A 665 18.53 -18.12 -11.77
C TRP A 665 17.63 -16.99 -11.34
#